data_2fb5c21da48c205f8591f939af309a44
#
_entry.id   2fb5c21da48c205f8591f939af309a44
#
_cell.length_a   1.000
_cell.length_b   1.000
_cell.length_c   1.000
_cell.angle_alpha   90.00
_cell.angle_beta   90.00
_cell.angle_gamma   90.00
#
_symmetry.space_group_name_H-M   'P 1'
#
loop_
_entity.id
_entity.type
_entity.pdbx_description
1 polymer ?
#
loop_
_entity_poly.entity_id
_entity_poly.type
_entity_poly.pdbx_seq_one_letter_code
_entity_poly.pdbx_strand_id
1 'polypeptide(L)'
;MTRPNSARRLGAHASRAARLLPLFVSFVLLIVPLGAARHALTFDDFIGLDVVSDPQLSPDGSTVAFVVTDYSLEANRGNNSIWLVGVTGGEPRRLTAGAGSDSQPRWSPDGRQIAFVSDRGGEPQIYLISLSGGEARKASSLKMAPANLCWSPDGRSLAFSADITWPAKLGKEESYPTRALIWDNLMYRHWNEWRVGVRSHVFVISAAGGEARDLTPLDHDYPTLALGGNIDVTFTPDGKRLAVTANLDADPAVGTNNDILLVPVDGSDAVNLTKSNPANDNNPLFSANGRWMAYRAQLRAGFESDRTHLMLRDMTSGQTRDLTPDWQLSVGEILWAPDFAALYAEVEEQARSVIYKITLDGKREKVVSKGNNQSPRMTRDGRSLVVVRQASNQPADLFVIELATGTERRLSNVNEKALAELEMNPAEDFSFTGAKNERVHGLLVKPPFFDANRKYPLVYLIHGGPQSAMTDDFHARWNYQMFAAPGYVVAMVNFHGSTGYGQDFTDSISRHWGDYPYEDLMKGVDHLVATYPFIDGSRVGAAGASYGGYMIYWIATQTKRFKCLISHDGVFDAESMYGATEELWFPEWEFGGTPWTNRDLYMRWSPQNYSQNLSTPMLIVHSQLDYRVDLSQGLQAFTALRRQGVPARFVYFPDEGHWVVKARNRRVWWTEVLGWLEKYLKQ
;
A
#
# COMPACT_ATOMS: atom_id res chain seq x y z
N MET A 1 26.37 -10.08 -97.42
CA MET A 1 26.75 -10.92 -98.59
C MET A 1 26.94 -12.36 -98.10
N THR A 2 26.15 -13.19 -98.65
CA THR A 2 26.34 -14.61 -99.02
C THR A 2 26.60 -15.62 -97.89
N ARG A 3 25.60 -16.47 -97.73
CA ARG A 3 25.61 -17.90 -97.46
C ARG A 3 26.61 -18.66 -98.36
N PRO A 4 26.78 -20.04 -98.31
CA PRO A 4 25.96 -21.10 -97.68
C PRO A 4 26.71 -22.40 -97.22
N ASN A 5 25.88 -23.31 -96.55
CA ASN A 5 25.72 -24.76 -96.68
C ASN A 5 26.96 -25.73 -96.54
N SER A 6 26.81 -26.88 -95.89
CA SER A 6 26.01 -28.03 -96.09
C SER A 6 26.37 -29.14 -95.08
N ALA A 7 25.38 -29.71 -94.47
CA ALA A 7 24.95 -31.13 -94.43
C ALA A 7 25.91 -32.34 -94.56
N ARG A 8 25.84 -33.24 -93.59
CA ARG A 8 25.54 -34.71 -93.73
C ARG A 8 25.68 -35.47 -92.39
N ARG A 9 24.60 -36.05 -92.10
CA ARG A 9 24.16 -37.29 -91.50
C ARG A 9 25.20 -38.41 -91.20
N LEU A 10 24.95 -39.11 -90.08
CA LEU A 10 24.81 -40.51 -89.73
C LEU A 10 25.54 -40.75 -88.42
N GLY A 11 25.06 -41.46 -87.45
CA GLY A 11 24.35 -42.64 -87.21
C GLY A 11 24.22 -42.93 -85.72
N ALA A 12 23.23 -43.58 -85.32
CA ALA A 12 22.80 -43.91 -84.00
C ALA A 12 23.70 -44.84 -83.23
N HIS A 13 23.87 -44.65 -81.93
CA HIS A 13 23.89 -45.73 -80.97
C HIS A 13 23.43 -45.20 -79.58
N ALA A 14 22.41 -45.88 -79.01
CA ALA A 14 21.84 -45.64 -77.73
C ALA A 14 22.76 -46.16 -76.59
N SER A 15 22.99 -45.28 -75.58
CA SER A 15 23.42 -45.80 -74.30
C SER A 15 22.66 -44.95 -73.20
N ARG A 16 21.96 -45.68 -72.37
CA ARG A 16 21.23 -45.16 -71.23
C ARG A 16 22.24 -44.64 -70.20
N ALA A 17 22.26 -43.34 -69.95
CA ALA A 17 22.90 -42.74 -68.80
C ALA A 17 21.80 -42.16 -67.87
N ALA A 18 21.71 -42.76 -66.68
CA ALA A 18 20.84 -42.31 -65.63
C ALA A 18 21.25 -40.90 -65.18
N ARG A 19 20.32 -39.89 -65.26
CA ARG A 19 20.50 -38.57 -64.67
C ARG A 19 20.20 -38.64 -63.20
N LEU A 20 21.21 -38.51 -62.33
CA LEU A 20 21.11 -38.18 -60.91
C LEU A 20 20.78 -36.67 -60.79
N LEU A 21 19.56 -36.32 -60.33
CA LEU A 21 19.25 -34.99 -59.87
C LEU A 21 19.86 -34.82 -58.46
N PRO A 22 20.59 -33.76 -58.18
CA PRO A 22 20.95 -33.42 -56.80
C PRO A 22 19.76 -32.89 -56.08
N LEU A 23 19.26 -33.59 -55.03
CA LEU A 23 18.35 -33.06 -54.04
C LEU A 23 19.09 -31.97 -53.24
N PHE A 24 18.80 -30.72 -53.49
CA PHE A 24 19.10 -29.63 -52.57
C PHE A 24 18.15 -29.72 -51.37
N VAL A 25 18.60 -30.31 -50.27
CA VAL A 25 17.93 -30.19 -48.97
C VAL A 25 18.27 -28.78 -48.42
N SER A 26 17.36 -27.85 -48.61
CA SER A 26 17.42 -26.56 -47.90
C SER A 26 17.16 -26.80 -46.41
N PHE A 27 18.23 -26.80 -45.60
CA PHE A 27 18.11 -26.69 -44.16
C PHE A 27 17.62 -25.24 -43.85
N VAL A 28 16.33 -25.09 -43.62
CA VAL A 28 15.81 -23.87 -42.96
C VAL A 28 16.25 -23.98 -41.50
N LEU A 29 17.34 -23.30 -41.15
CA LEU A 29 17.65 -23.01 -39.75
C LEU A 29 16.51 -22.14 -39.23
N LEU A 30 15.58 -22.73 -38.49
CA LEU A 30 14.69 -21.99 -37.57
C LEU A 30 15.61 -21.39 -36.51
N ILE A 31 15.97 -20.12 -36.73
CA ILE A 31 16.53 -19.29 -35.66
C ILE A 31 15.36 -19.06 -34.69
N VAL A 32 15.20 -19.94 -33.71
CA VAL A 32 14.44 -19.65 -32.50
C VAL A 32 15.21 -18.53 -31.83
N PRO A 33 14.64 -17.34 -31.65
CA PRO A 33 15.31 -16.32 -30.87
C PRO A 33 15.57 -16.94 -29.49
N LEU A 34 16.84 -17.10 -29.11
CA LEU A 34 17.22 -17.36 -27.73
C LEU A 34 16.67 -16.13 -26.97
N GLY A 35 15.57 -16.33 -26.25
CA GLY A 35 15.14 -15.34 -25.26
C GLY A 35 16.33 -15.04 -24.35
N ALA A 36 16.52 -13.79 -24.00
CA ALA A 36 17.56 -13.38 -23.05
C ALA A 36 17.46 -14.31 -21.82
N ALA A 37 18.58 -14.83 -21.35
CA ALA A 37 18.59 -15.68 -20.15
C ALA A 37 18.05 -14.85 -19.00
N ARG A 38 17.04 -15.37 -18.29
CA ARG A 38 16.47 -14.69 -17.10
C ARG A 38 17.56 -14.47 -16.06
N HIS A 39 17.42 -13.41 -15.30
CA HIS A 39 18.32 -13.06 -14.20
C HIS A 39 17.56 -12.78 -12.90
N ALA A 40 18.29 -12.76 -11.78
CA ALA A 40 17.74 -12.39 -10.49
C ALA A 40 17.41 -10.89 -10.44
N LEU A 41 16.35 -10.49 -9.74
CA LEU A 41 15.94 -9.10 -9.59
C LEU A 41 17.08 -8.25 -8.98
N THR A 42 17.47 -7.20 -9.67
CA THR A 42 18.42 -6.19 -9.17
C THR A 42 17.66 -4.95 -8.65
N PHE A 43 18.37 -4.05 -7.95
CA PHE A 43 17.77 -2.78 -7.56
C PHE A 43 17.37 -1.92 -8.76
N ASP A 44 18.13 -1.96 -9.84
CA ASP A 44 17.82 -1.17 -11.05
C ASP A 44 16.59 -1.72 -11.76
N ASP A 45 16.40 -3.03 -11.81
CA ASP A 45 15.15 -3.64 -12.27
C ASP A 45 13.98 -3.22 -11.37
N PHE A 46 14.13 -3.39 -10.05
CA PHE A 46 13.07 -3.12 -9.07
C PHE A 46 12.58 -1.66 -9.12
N ILE A 47 13.50 -0.69 -9.19
CA ILE A 47 13.13 0.72 -9.26
C ILE A 47 12.59 1.12 -10.65
N GLY A 48 12.92 0.35 -11.68
CA GLY A 48 12.43 0.51 -13.04
C GLY A 48 11.07 -0.11 -13.31
N LEU A 49 10.51 -0.88 -12.38
CA LEU A 49 9.16 -1.42 -12.52
C LEU A 49 8.11 -0.34 -12.25
N ASP A 50 7.18 -0.19 -13.19
CA ASP A 50 6.05 0.72 -13.09
C ASP A 50 5.02 0.21 -12.07
N VAL A 51 4.36 1.14 -11.36
CA VAL A 51 3.32 0.82 -10.39
C VAL A 51 1.96 1.29 -10.89
N VAL A 52 1.02 0.35 -11.02
CA VAL A 52 -0.38 0.62 -11.42
C VAL A 52 -1.22 0.89 -10.17
N SER A 53 -2.02 1.96 -10.19
CA SER A 53 -2.87 2.36 -9.05
C SER A 53 -4.09 3.19 -9.48
N ASP A 54 -4.97 3.52 -8.53
CA ASP A 54 -6.15 4.40 -8.64
C ASP A 54 -7.01 4.14 -9.90
N PRO A 55 -7.54 2.91 -10.09
CA PRO A 55 -8.42 2.61 -11.22
C PRO A 55 -9.77 3.31 -11.05
N GLN A 56 -10.22 3.98 -12.11
CA GLN A 56 -11.50 4.69 -12.15
C GLN A 56 -12.26 4.28 -13.40
N LEU A 57 -13.44 3.70 -13.19
CA LEU A 57 -14.29 3.26 -14.30
C LEU A 57 -15.10 4.44 -14.86
N SER A 58 -15.18 4.55 -16.19
CA SER A 58 -16.02 5.55 -16.84
C SER A 58 -17.51 5.36 -16.47
N PRO A 59 -18.34 6.40 -16.48
CA PRO A 59 -19.76 6.30 -16.13
C PRO A 59 -20.57 5.33 -16.99
N ASP A 60 -20.13 5.08 -18.23
CA ASP A 60 -20.73 4.08 -19.11
C ASP A 60 -20.22 2.66 -18.85
N GLY A 61 -19.18 2.51 -18.04
CA GLY A 61 -18.57 1.23 -17.69
C GLY A 61 -17.64 0.63 -18.74
N SER A 62 -17.29 1.38 -19.80
CA SER A 62 -16.53 0.86 -20.94
C SER A 62 -15.01 1.02 -20.83
N THR A 63 -14.53 1.99 -20.06
CA THR A 63 -13.12 2.40 -20.01
C THR A 63 -12.65 2.59 -18.57
N VAL A 64 -11.44 2.15 -18.28
CA VAL A 64 -10.75 2.40 -16.99
C VAL A 64 -9.70 3.48 -17.20
N ALA A 65 -9.77 4.55 -16.41
CA ALA A 65 -8.65 5.48 -16.20
C ALA A 65 -7.85 5.00 -15.00
N PHE A 66 -6.53 5.01 -15.07
CA PHE A 66 -5.66 4.56 -13.99
C PHE A 66 -4.35 5.31 -13.98
N VAL A 67 -3.66 5.27 -12.86
CA VAL A 67 -2.35 5.90 -12.69
C VAL A 67 -1.25 4.87 -12.91
N VAL A 68 -0.22 5.27 -13.64
CA VAL A 68 1.06 4.56 -13.73
C VAL A 68 2.12 5.47 -13.14
N THR A 69 2.84 4.96 -12.14
CA THR A 69 3.96 5.64 -11.49
C THR A 69 5.26 5.03 -11.98
N ASP A 70 6.13 5.83 -12.60
CA ASP A 70 7.52 5.52 -12.90
C ASP A 70 8.45 6.24 -11.92
N TYR A 71 9.52 5.57 -11.48
CA TYR A 71 10.48 6.15 -10.54
C TYR A 71 11.73 6.64 -11.26
N SER A 72 12.14 7.88 -10.98
CA SER A 72 13.37 8.49 -11.51
C SER A 72 14.40 8.67 -10.41
N LEU A 73 15.55 8.02 -10.57
CA LEU A 73 16.71 8.25 -9.70
C LEU A 73 17.30 9.64 -9.91
N GLU A 74 17.20 10.20 -11.12
CA GLU A 74 17.67 11.55 -11.42
C GLU A 74 16.80 12.60 -10.73
N ALA A 75 15.46 12.49 -10.88
CA ALA A 75 14.50 13.37 -10.22
C ALA A 75 14.33 13.05 -8.72
N ASN A 76 14.82 11.88 -8.26
CA ASN A 76 14.70 11.37 -6.89
C ASN A 76 13.25 11.25 -6.40
N ARG A 77 12.31 10.93 -7.28
CA ARG A 77 10.88 10.79 -6.99
C ARG A 77 10.16 9.84 -7.95
N GLY A 78 8.97 9.41 -7.59
CA GLY A 78 8.00 8.85 -8.53
C GLY A 78 7.36 9.96 -9.37
N ASN A 79 7.01 9.62 -10.59
CA ASN A 79 6.29 10.48 -11.53
C ASN A 79 5.04 9.75 -12.01
N ASN A 80 3.88 10.37 -11.83
CA ASN A 80 2.60 9.78 -12.15
C ASN A 80 2.11 10.22 -13.53
N SER A 81 1.50 9.30 -14.25
CA SER A 81 0.80 9.58 -15.51
C SER A 81 -0.53 8.85 -15.56
N ILE A 82 -1.51 9.44 -16.23
CA ILE A 82 -2.85 8.86 -16.35
C ILE A 82 -2.94 8.10 -17.68
N TRP A 83 -3.43 6.87 -17.60
CA TRP A 83 -3.62 5.96 -18.72
C TRP A 83 -5.07 5.53 -18.84
N LEU A 84 -5.46 5.08 -20.02
CA LEU A 84 -6.79 4.55 -20.32
C LEU A 84 -6.68 3.16 -20.94
N VAL A 85 -7.60 2.27 -20.57
CA VAL A 85 -7.75 0.94 -21.18
C VAL A 85 -9.24 0.56 -21.25
N GLY A 86 -9.65 -0.12 -22.32
CA GLY A 86 -11.00 -0.65 -22.43
C GLY A 86 -11.27 -1.81 -21.46
N VAL A 87 -12.44 -1.87 -20.85
CA VAL A 87 -12.85 -3.01 -20.00
C VAL A 87 -12.89 -4.32 -20.81
N THR A 88 -13.15 -4.24 -22.12
CA THR A 88 -13.09 -5.38 -23.04
C THR A 88 -11.66 -5.76 -23.46
N GLY A 89 -10.65 -5.04 -23.00
CA GLY A 89 -9.23 -5.20 -23.36
C GLY A 89 -8.82 -4.21 -24.46
N GLY A 90 -7.65 -4.44 -25.01
CA GLY A 90 -6.96 -3.56 -25.96
C GLY A 90 -5.67 -2.99 -25.36
N GLU A 91 -4.87 -2.31 -26.17
CA GLU A 91 -3.62 -1.71 -25.70
C GLU A 91 -3.91 -0.50 -24.79
N PRO A 92 -3.34 -0.47 -23.57
CA PRO A 92 -3.40 0.71 -22.71
C PRO A 92 -2.78 1.92 -23.42
N ARG A 93 -3.43 3.07 -23.35
CA ARG A 93 -2.89 4.30 -23.93
C ARG A 93 -2.69 5.38 -22.86
N ARG A 94 -1.56 6.06 -22.92
CA ARG A 94 -1.28 7.19 -22.05
C ARG A 94 -2.19 8.36 -22.43
N LEU A 95 -2.92 8.92 -21.46
CA LEU A 95 -3.80 10.06 -21.63
C LEU A 95 -3.05 11.37 -21.41
N THR A 96 -2.24 11.44 -20.35
CA THR A 96 -1.51 12.65 -20.00
C THR A 96 -0.04 12.52 -20.37
N ALA A 97 0.48 13.48 -21.13
CA ALA A 97 1.88 13.59 -21.52
C ALA A 97 2.43 14.94 -21.04
N GLY A 98 3.63 14.96 -20.47
CA GLY A 98 4.25 16.18 -19.97
C GLY A 98 5.25 15.90 -18.86
N ALA A 99 5.90 16.95 -18.36
CA ALA A 99 6.92 16.86 -17.32
C ALA A 99 6.32 16.81 -15.90
N GLY A 100 5.02 17.05 -15.73
CA GLY A 100 4.33 17.04 -14.44
C GLY A 100 3.89 15.66 -14.00
N SER A 101 3.73 15.49 -12.70
CA SER A 101 3.12 14.32 -12.09
C SER A 101 1.60 14.49 -12.06
N ASP A 102 0.86 13.55 -12.65
CA ASP A 102 -0.59 13.59 -12.83
C ASP A 102 -1.25 12.46 -12.05
N SER A 103 -2.10 12.79 -11.08
CA SER A 103 -2.71 11.84 -10.16
C SER A 103 -4.19 12.11 -9.92
N GLN A 104 -4.87 11.20 -9.21
CA GLN A 104 -6.28 11.30 -8.83
C GLN A 104 -7.21 11.53 -10.04
N PRO A 105 -7.18 10.70 -11.09
CA PRO A 105 -8.12 10.83 -12.20
C PRO A 105 -9.56 10.62 -11.72
N ARG A 106 -10.48 11.54 -12.05
CA ARG A 106 -11.90 11.45 -11.72
C ARG A 106 -12.74 11.79 -12.94
N TRP A 107 -13.53 10.84 -13.41
CA TRP A 107 -14.42 11.01 -14.53
C TRP A 107 -15.52 12.03 -14.21
N SER A 108 -15.80 12.93 -15.16
CA SER A 108 -17.02 13.73 -15.08
C SER A 108 -18.27 12.82 -15.19
N PRO A 109 -19.39 13.17 -14.56
CA PRO A 109 -20.61 12.32 -14.59
C PRO A 109 -21.14 12.02 -15.99
N ASP A 110 -20.86 12.89 -16.97
CA ASP A 110 -21.23 12.70 -18.39
C ASP A 110 -20.18 11.88 -19.19
N GLY A 111 -19.05 11.50 -18.56
CA GLY A 111 -17.98 10.70 -19.17
C GLY A 111 -17.14 11.44 -20.21
N ARG A 112 -17.31 12.76 -20.40
CA ARG A 112 -16.64 13.51 -21.47
C ARG A 112 -15.27 14.03 -21.13
N GLN A 113 -14.95 14.16 -19.84
CA GLN A 113 -13.68 14.69 -19.37
C GLN A 113 -13.25 13.99 -18.07
N ILE A 114 -11.96 14.12 -17.77
CA ILE A 114 -11.35 13.67 -16.52
C ILE A 114 -10.77 14.89 -15.80
N ALA A 115 -11.14 15.03 -14.52
CA ALA A 115 -10.46 15.91 -13.58
C ALA A 115 -9.28 15.17 -12.96
N PHE A 116 -8.18 15.85 -12.70
CA PHE A 116 -6.99 15.28 -12.09
C PHE A 116 -6.13 16.34 -11.42
N VAL A 117 -5.24 15.93 -10.54
CA VAL A 117 -4.26 16.79 -9.89
C VAL A 117 -2.94 16.71 -10.66
N SER A 118 -2.32 17.87 -10.92
CA SER A 118 -1.06 17.93 -11.66
C SER A 118 -0.17 19.09 -11.18
N ASP A 119 1.15 18.82 -11.10
CA ASP A 119 2.19 19.81 -10.80
C ASP A 119 2.86 20.41 -12.05
N ARG A 120 2.28 20.17 -13.25
CA ARG A 120 2.83 20.64 -14.55
C ARG A 120 3.04 22.14 -14.66
N GLY A 121 2.39 22.92 -13.84
CA GLY A 121 2.54 24.37 -13.76
C GLY A 121 3.40 24.85 -12.60
N GLY A 122 4.14 23.96 -11.94
CA GLY A 122 4.92 24.20 -10.74
C GLY A 122 4.21 23.67 -9.49
N GLU A 123 3.28 24.43 -8.92
CA GLU A 123 2.49 23.98 -7.77
C GLU A 123 1.34 23.07 -8.21
N PRO A 124 0.99 22.02 -7.42
CA PRO A 124 -0.12 21.12 -7.74
C PRO A 124 -1.45 21.85 -7.86
N GLN A 125 -2.18 21.58 -8.94
CA GLN A 125 -3.47 22.19 -9.25
C GLN A 125 -4.45 21.16 -9.82
N ILE A 126 -5.73 21.51 -9.84
CA ILE A 126 -6.77 20.74 -10.52
C ILE A 126 -6.76 21.09 -12.00
N TYR A 127 -6.68 20.07 -12.85
CA TYR A 127 -6.78 20.17 -14.30
C TYR A 127 -7.95 19.34 -14.83
N LEU A 128 -8.47 19.76 -15.97
CA LEU A 128 -9.53 19.03 -16.71
C LEU A 128 -9.02 18.72 -18.11
N ILE A 129 -9.14 17.47 -18.54
CA ILE A 129 -8.81 17.03 -19.90
C ILE A 129 -10.03 16.43 -20.59
N SER A 130 -10.30 16.90 -21.82
CA SER A 130 -11.38 16.37 -22.65
C SER A 130 -10.95 15.07 -23.34
N LEU A 131 -11.84 14.07 -23.40
CA LEU A 131 -11.58 12.82 -24.12
C LEU A 131 -11.73 12.96 -25.64
N SER A 132 -12.33 14.05 -26.11
CA SER A 132 -12.39 14.36 -27.54
C SER A 132 -11.10 14.99 -28.09
N GLY A 133 -10.08 15.19 -27.23
CA GLY A 133 -8.78 15.77 -27.56
C GLY A 133 -8.60 17.20 -27.04
N GLY A 134 -7.40 17.74 -27.24
CA GLY A 134 -6.99 19.05 -26.75
C GLY A 134 -6.08 18.99 -25.52
N GLU A 135 -5.56 20.14 -25.11
CA GLU A 135 -4.70 20.32 -23.94
C GLU A 135 -5.52 20.32 -22.64
N ALA A 136 -4.90 19.85 -21.57
CA ALA A 136 -5.49 19.92 -20.23
C ALA A 136 -5.63 21.37 -19.77
N ARG A 137 -6.83 21.75 -19.34
CA ARG A 137 -7.14 23.10 -18.85
C ARG A 137 -6.98 23.16 -17.34
N LYS A 138 -6.23 24.13 -16.84
CA LYS A 138 -6.14 24.45 -15.41
C LYS A 138 -7.49 24.97 -14.90
N ALA A 139 -8.02 24.35 -13.84
CA ALA A 139 -9.31 24.71 -13.24
C ALA A 139 -9.20 25.41 -11.88
N SER A 140 -8.01 25.39 -11.25
CA SER A 140 -7.81 25.98 -9.91
C SER A 140 -6.58 26.90 -9.87
N SER A 141 -6.50 27.73 -8.84
CA SER A 141 -5.34 28.56 -8.49
C SER A 141 -5.14 28.51 -6.98
N LEU A 142 -4.68 27.34 -6.49
CA LEU A 142 -4.53 27.04 -5.07
C LEU A 142 -3.10 27.34 -4.61
N LYS A 143 -2.95 27.64 -3.33
CA LYS A 143 -1.64 27.82 -2.69
C LYS A 143 -1.09 26.51 -2.14
N MET A 144 -1.96 25.53 -1.89
CA MET A 144 -1.63 24.22 -1.35
C MET A 144 -2.13 23.11 -2.28
N ALA A 145 -1.52 21.95 -2.21
CA ALA A 145 -1.87 20.79 -3.05
C ALA A 145 -3.30 20.30 -2.75
N PRO A 146 -4.16 20.14 -3.78
CA PRO A 146 -5.47 19.53 -3.60
C PRO A 146 -5.39 18.01 -3.45
N ALA A 147 -6.27 17.46 -2.60
CA ALA A 147 -6.48 16.03 -2.39
C ALA A 147 -7.98 15.69 -2.37
N ASN A 148 -8.33 14.42 -2.30
CA ASN A 148 -9.73 13.94 -2.17
C ASN A 148 -10.67 14.50 -3.25
N LEU A 149 -10.18 14.59 -4.51
CA LEU A 149 -10.91 15.18 -5.62
C LEU A 149 -12.16 14.37 -5.96
N CYS A 150 -13.32 15.01 -6.02
CA CYS A 150 -14.57 14.40 -6.48
C CYS A 150 -15.49 15.39 -7.22
N TRP A 151 -16.27 14.86 -8.19
CA TRP A 151 -17.25 15.64 -8.95
C TRP A 151 -18.60 15.74 -8.24
N SER A 152 -19.26 16.90 -8.36
CA SER A 152 -20.69 16.97 -8.07
C SER A 152 -21.50 16.12 -9.05
N PRO A 153 -22.63 15.52 -8.64
CA PRO A 153 -23.43 14.65 -9.52
C PRO A 153 -23.94 15.32 -10.81
N ASP A 154 -24.09 16.63 -10.81
CA ASP A 154 -24.52 17.42 -11.99
C ASP A 154 -23.35 17.83 -12.90
N GLY A 155 -22.10 17.49 -12.52
CA GLY A 155 -20.89 17.80 -13.29
C GLY A 155 -20.49 19.28 -13.32
N ARG A 156 -21.09 20.14 -12.49
CA ARG A 156 -20.84 21.58 -12.50
C ARG A 156 -19.76 22.03 -11.54
N SER A 157 -19.46 21.21 -10.53
CA SER A 157 -18.51 21.54 -9.49
C SER A 157 -17.59 20.37 -9.16
N LEU A 158 -16.46 20.69 -8.54
CA LEU A 158 -15.50 19.76 -7.96
C LEU A 158 -15.38 20.07 -6.48
N ALA A 159 -15.38 19.06 -5.63
CA ALA A 159 -14.96 19.18 -4.25
C ALA A 159 -13.57 18.56 -4.08
N PHE A 160 -12.81 19.08 -3.13
CA PHE A 160 -11.46 18.63 -2.78
C PHE A 160 -11.10 19.09 -1.39
N SER A 161 -10.07 18.49 -0.79
CA SER A 161 -9.43 19.02 0.42
C SER A 161 -8.12 19.70 0.08
N ALA A 162 -7.71 20.67 0.90
CA ALA A 162 -6.38 21.28 0.83
C ALA A 162 -5.99 21.82 2.20
N ASP A 163 -4.70 21.78 2.50
CA ASP A 163 -4.16 22.41 3.68
C ASP A 163 -4.17 23.94 3.53
N ILE A 164 -4.49 24.63 4.61
CA ILE A 164 -4.46 26.08 4.68
C ILE A 164 -3.62 26.54 5.86
N THR A 165 -3.09 27.76 5.76
CA THR A 165 -2.54 28.42 6.95
C THR A 165 -3.71 28.84 7.82
N TRP A 166 -3.86 28.20 8.98
CA TRP A 166 -4.83 28.58 9.98
C TRP A 166 -4.19 29.64 10.90
N PRO A 167 -4.86 30.74 11.21
CA PRO A 167 -4.31 31.72 12.13
C PRO A 167 -4.20 31.09 13.51
N ALA A 168 -3.06 30.44 13.77
CA ALA A 168 -2.70 30.07 15.12
C ALA A 168 -2.83 31.31 15.99
N LYS A 169 -3.21 31.17 17.25
CA LYS A 169 -3.29 32.27 18.23
C LYS A 169 -1.92 32.90 18.53
N LEU A 170 -1.02 32.89 17.57
CA LEU A 170 0.31 33.53 17.58
C LEU A 170 0.14 35.04 17.44
N GLY A 171 -0.63 35.60 18.34
CA GLY A 171 -1.01 36.97 18.33
C GLY A 171 0.13 37.98 18.46
N LYS A 172 1.25 37.79 17.77
CA LYS A 172 2.37 38.74 17.60
C LYS A 172 3.48 38.18 16.69
N GLU A 173 3.23 37.25 15.80
CA GLU A 173 4.28 36.67 14.92
C GLU A 173 5.01 37.70 14.07
N GLU A 174 4.34 38.76 13.63
CA GLU A 174 4.96 39.83 12.84
C GLU A 174 6.08 40.58 13.56
N SER A 175 6.18 40.43 14.90
CA SER A 175 7.18 41.15 15.72
C SER A 175 8.41 40.27 16.09
N TYR A 176 8.41 38.96 15.82
CA TYR A 176 9.53 38.07 16.15
C TYR A 176 10.24 37.55 14.91
N PRO A 177 11.44 38.04 14.59
CA PRO A 177 12.22 37.54 13.46
C PRO A 177 12.87 36.18 13.80
N THR A 178 12.07 35.17 14.11
CA THR A 178 12.50 33.83 14.53
C THR A 178 11.75 32.76 13.74
N ARG A 179 12.31 31.54 13.69
CA ARG A 179 11.68 30.33 13.16
C ARG A 179 11.13 29.43 14.27
N ALA A 180 11.01 29.94 15.49
CA ALA A 180 10.46 29.18 16.59
C ALA A 180 8.99 28.84 16.31
N LEU A 181 8.63 27.59 16.50
CA LEU A 181 7.22 27.12 16.49
C LEU A 181 6.71 27.13 17.92
N ILE A 182 5.47 27.58 18.13
CA ILE A 182 4.82 27.65 19.42
C ILE A 182 3.47 26.94 19.32
N TRP A 183 3.21 25.99 20.21
CA TRP A 183 1.95 25.26 20.30
C TRP A 183 1.57 24.99 21.74
N ASP A 184 0.28 24.87 22.00
CA ASP A 184 -0.31 24.61 23.32
C ASP A 184 -1.06 23.27 23.36
N ASN A 185 -1.30 22.61 22.17
CA ASN A 185 -2.08 21.39 22.01
C ASN A 185 -1.24 20.27 21.42
N LEU A 186 -1.71 19.02 21.56
CA LEU A 186 -1.15 17.85 20.91
C LEU A 186 -1.52 17.78 19.42
N MET A 187 -0.99 16.76 18.72
CA MET A 187 -0.99 16.58 17.27
C MET A 187 -0.38 17.80 16.54
N TYR A 188 0.65 18.40 17.16
CA TYR A 188 1.43 19.47 16.54
C TYR A 188 2.29 18.98 15.36
N ARG A 189 2.38 17.68 15.18
CA ARG A 189 3.04 17.01 14.05
C ARG A 189 2.29 15.72 13.71
N HIS A 190 2.39 15.26 12.46
CA HIS A 190 1.78 14.03 11.98
C HIS A 190 2.67 13.39 10.90
N TRP A 191 2.91 12.08 11.00
CA TRP A 191 3.81 11.31 10.13
C TRP A 191 5.23 11.89 10.05
N ASN A 192 5.48 12.80 9.13
CA ASN A 192 6.77 13.45 8.85
C ASN A 192 6.66 14.97 8.73
N GLU A 193 5.53 15.57 9.11
CA GLU A 193 5.23 16.98 8.95
C GLU A 193 4.85 17.66 10.28
N TRP A 194 5.24 18.93 10.40
CA TRP A 194 4.75 19.81 11.45
C TRP A 194 3.39 20.38 11.05
N ARG A 195 2.41 20.30 11.96
CA ARG A 195 1.05 20.76 11.74
C ARG A 195 0.70 22.08 12.46
N VAL A 196 1.71 22.74 13.03
CA VAL A 196 1.52 24.00 13.75
C VAL A 196 1.08 25.11 12.80
N GLY A 197 -0.10 25.68 13.05
CA GLY A 197 -0.68 26.72 12.18
C GLY A 197 -1.15 26.21 10.82
N VAL A 198 -1.44 24.93 10.68
CA VAL A 198 -1.97 24.31 9.46
C VAL A 198 -3.24 23.53 9.79
N ARG A 199 -4.27 23.64 8.93
CA ARG A 199 -5.47 22.79 8.96
C ARG A 199 -5.81 22.34 7.56
N SER A 200 -6.34 21.13 7.45
CA SER A 200 -6.95 20.62 6.22
C SER A 200 -8.41 21.04 6.16
N HIS A 201 -8.84 21.69 5.07
CA HIS A 201 -10.24 22.09 4.86
C HIS A 201 -10.78 21.51 3.56
N VAL A 202 -12.13 21.39 3.50
CA VAL A 202 -12.84 20.96 2.30
C VAL A 202 -13.35 22.16 1.52
N PHE A 203 -13.09 22.13 0.22
CA PHE A 203 -13.44 23.20 -0.71
C PHE A 203 -14.37 22.71 -1.80
N VAL A 204 -15.11 23.66 -2.39
CA VAL A 204 -15.82 23.45 -3.66
C VAL A 204 -15.41 24.53 -4.66
N ILE A 205 -15.21 24.12 -5.91
CA ILE A 205 -14.86 25.00 -7.04
C ILE A 205 -15.75 24.67 -8.25
N SER A 206 -16.12 25.69 -9.04
CA SER A 206 -16.82 25.46 -10.31
C SER A 206 -15.93 24.68 -11.29
N ALA A 207 -16.48 23.70 -12.00
CA ALA A 207 -15.78 23.01 -13.08
C ALA A 207 -15.37 23.96 -14.24
N ALA A 208 -16.00 25.12 -14.38
CA ALA A 208 -15.58 26.16 -15.31
C ALA A 208 -14.32 26.90 -14.83
N GLY A 209 -13.92 26.73 -13.57
CA GLY A 209 -12.86 27.46 -12.89
C GLY A 209 -13.39 28.60 -12.04
N GLY A 210 -12.51 29.36 -11.44
CA GLY A 210 -12.82 30.48 -10.54
C GLY A 210 -12.23 30.30 -9.16
N GLU A 211 -12.79 31.01 -8.19
CA GLU A 211 -12.36 30.95 -6.79
C GLU A 211 -12.96 29.74 -6.08
N ALA A 212 -12.14 29.02 -5.32
CA ALA A 212 -12.59 27.91 -4.48
C ALA A 212 -13.21 28.46 -3.18
N ARG A 213 -14.36 27.93 -2.79
CA ARG A 213 -15.03 28.28 -1.56
C ARG A 213 -14.74 27.24 -0.48
N ASP A 214 -14.28 27.70 0.67
CA ASP A 214 -14.10 26.91 1.88
C ASP A 214 -15.46 26.54 2.48
N LEU A 215 -15.71 25.26 2.73
CA LEU A 215 -16.95 24.75 3.33
C LEU A 215 -16.80 24.40 4.81
N THR A 216 -15.57 24.33 5.32
CA THR A 216 -15.26 23.90 6.69
C THR A 216 -14.34 24.89 7.42
N PRO A 217 -14.67 26.20 7.48
CA PRO A 217 -13.79 27.23 8.03
C PRO A 217 -13.75 27.20 9.57
N LEU A 218 -13.30 26.04 10.14
CA LEU A 218 -13.24 25.79 11.58
C LEU A 218 -11.84 25.32 11.97
N ASP A 219 -11.48 25.43 13.26
CA ASP A 219 -10.19 25.02 13.80
C ASP A 219 -10.09 23.49 13.99
N HIS A 220 -10.40 22.73 12.94
CA HIS A 220 -10.28 21.29 12.87
C HIS A 220 -9.81 20.86 11.47
N ASP A 221 -9.32 19.64 11.37
CA ASP A 221 -8.93 19.07 10.08
C ASP A 221 -10.12 18.36 9.40
N TYR A 222 -10.43 18.74 8.16
CA TYR A 222 -11.46 18.19 7.29
C TYR A 222 -10.85 17.87 5.92
N PRO A 223 -10.75 16.58 5.52
CA PRO A 223 -11.04 15.39 6.32
C PRO A 223 -10.02 15.19 7.45
N THR A 224 -10.30 14.17 8.28
CA THR A 224 -9.41 13.77 9.38
C THR A 224 -7.99 13.48 8.88
N LEU A 225 -6.97 13.71 9.73
CA LEU A 225 -5.57 13.39 9.42
C LEU A 225 -5.26 11.91 9.62
N ALA A 226 -5.88 11.28 10.62
CA ALA A 226 -5.60 9.91 11.02
C ALA A 226 -6.84 9.02 10.91
N LEU A 227 -6.62 7.74 10.61
CA LEU A 227 -7.64 6.68 10.59
C LEU A 227 -8.81 6.93 9.62
N GLY A 228 -8.60 7.76 8.60
CA GLY A 228 -9.56 7.98 7.52
C GLY A 228 -9.76 6.74 6.63
N GLY A 229 -10.68 6.85 5.68
CA GLY A 229 -10.97 5.82 4.69
C GLY A 229 -10.37 6.15 3.32
N ASN A 230 -10.67 5.29 2.34
CA ASN A 230 -10.33 5.55 0.94
C ASN A 230 -11.20 6.67 0.32
N ILE A 231 -12.36 6.93 0.94
CA ILE A 231 -13.31 7.98 0.53
C ILE A 231 -13.71 8.75 1.79
N ASP A 232 -13.07 9.89 2.03
CA ASP A 232 -13.37 10.75 3.18
C ASP A 232 -14.10 12.04 2.80
N VAL A 233 -14.25 12.29 1.49
CA VAL A 233 -15.03 13.42 0.94
C VAL A 233 -15.84 12.90 -0.25
N THR A 234 -17.18 12.99 -0.16
CA THR A 234 -18.06 12.58 -1.27
C THR A 234 -19.35 13.37 -1.28
N PHE A 235 -19.87 13.71 -2.48
CA PHE A 235 -21.18 14.36 -2.60
C PHE A 235 -22.34 13.42 -2.26
N THR A 236 -23.37 13.97 -1.65
CA THR A 236 -24.70 13.33 -1.64
C THR A 236 -25.23 13.24 -3.08
N PRO A 237 -26.06 12.24 -3.44
CA PRO A 237 -26.59 12.09 -4.81
C PRO A 237 -27.40 13.30 -5.35
N ASP A 238 -27.94 14.12 -4.47
CA ASP A 238 -28.64 15.36 -4.84
C ASP A 238 -27.69 16.55 -5.07
N GLY A 239 -26.39 16.37 -4.80
CA GLY A 239 -25.35 17.39 -4.96
C GLY A 239 -25.40 18.55 -3.98
N LYS A 240 -26.27 18.49 -2.96
CA LYS A 240 -26.48 19.61 -2.04
C LYS A 240 -25.55 19.58 -0.82
N ARG A 241 -24.99 18.45 -0.49
CA ARG A 241 -24.10 18.25 0.67
C ARG A 241 -22.92 17.38 0.30
N LEU A 242 -21.88 17.46 1.12
CA LEU A 242 -20.76 16.52 1.14
C LEU A 242 -20.84 15.70 2.42
N ALA A 243 -20.58 14.39 2.34
CA ALA A 243 -20.19 13.62 3.51
C ALA A 243 -18.68 13.76 3.67
N VAL A 244 -18.24 14.10 4.87
CA VAL A 244 -16.84 14.34 5.22
C VAL A 244 -16.53 13.58 6.51
N THR A 245 -15.45 12.82 6.51
CA THR A 245 -14.91 12.16 7.72
C THR A 245 -14.06 13.16 8.50
N ALA A 246 -14.33 13.38 9.78
CA ALA A 246 -13.56 14.31 10.60
C ALA A 246 -13.48 13.86 12.06
N ASN A 247 -12.36 14.16 12.73
CA ASN A 247 -12.23 14.05 14.17
C ASN A 247 -12.47 15.42 14.79
N LEU A 248 -13.52 15.52 15.63
CA LEU A 248 -13.91 16.76 16.30
C LEU A 248 -13.55 16.78 17.79
N ASP A 249 -12.76 15.82 18.27
CA ASP A 249 -12.29 15.80 19.63
C ASP A 249 -11.36 16.99 19.90
N ALA A 250 -11.36 17.49 21.12
CA ALA A 250 -10.49 18.60 21.52
C ALA A 250 -8.99 18.25 21.42
N ASP A 251 -8.67 16.96 21.52
CA ASP A 251 -7.32 16.44 21.44
C ASP A 251 -7.30 15.15 20.56
N PRO A 252 -7.23 15.31 19.24
CA PRO A 252 -7.29 14.17 18.30
C PRO A 252 -6.13 13.20 18.45
N ALA A 253 -5.02 13.55 19.14
CA ALA A 253 -3.88 12.66 19.34
C ALA A 253 -4.15 11.51 20.32
N VAL A 254 -5.19 11.59 21.14
CA VAL A 254 -5.50 10.59 22.18
C VAL A 254 -6.72 9.73 21.88
N GLY A 255 -7.48 10.03 20.82
CA GLY A 255 -8.72 9.35 20.47
C GLY A 255 -8.79 8.89 19.02
N THR A 256 -9.63 7.89 18.77
CA THR A 256 -9.88 7.37 17.41
C THR A 256 -11.26 7.78 16.87
N ASN A 257 -11.89 8.81 17.47
CA ASN A 257 -13.29 9.20 17.24
C ASN A 257 -13.43 10.02 15.95
N ASN A 258 -13.37 9.37 14.81
CA ASN A 258 -13.78 10.00 13.55
C ASN A 258 -15.29 9.87 13.35
N ASP A 259 -15.91 10.94 12.93
CA ASP A 259 -17.33 11.02 12.62
C ASP A 259 -17.57 11.35 11.14
N ILE A 260 -18.74 10.96 10.62
CA ILE A 260 -19.21 11.35 9.29
C ILE A 260 -20.15 12.55 9.41
N LEU A 261 -19.73 13.67 8.82
CA LEU A 261 -20.50 14.91 8.80
C LEU A 261 -21.14 15.14 7.43
N LEU A 262 -22.39 15.60 7.40
CA LEU A 262 -23.00 16.20 6.22
C LEU A 262 -22.75 17.70 6.21
N VAL A 263 -21.88 18.15 5.33
CA VAL A 263 -21.49 19.55 5.14
C VAL A 263 -22.26 20.13 3.95
N PRO A 264 -23.18 21.11 4.16
CA PRO A 264 -23.93 21.71 3.07
C PRO A 264 -23.05 22.53 2.12
N VAL A 265 -23.30 22.38 0.81
CA VAL A 265 -22.55 23.11 -0.22
C VAL A 265 -22.85 24.62 -0.18
N ASP A 266 -23.96 25.06 0.41
CA ASP A 266 -24.29 26.47 0.56
C ASP A 266 -23.60 27.16 1.76
N GLY A 267 -22.86 26.37 2.59
CA GLY A 267 -22.14 26.91 3.75
C GLY A 267 -22.97 27.01 5.02
N SER A 268 -24.17 26.44 5.07
CA SER A 268 -24.92 26.28 6.30
C SER A 268 -24.33 25.22 7.23
N ASP A 269 -24.85 25.11 8.46
CA ASP A 269 -24.27 24.24 9.49
C ASP A 269 -24.24 22.78 9.12
N ALA A 270 -23.11 22.12 9.39
CA ALA A 270 -22.91 20.70 9.20
C ALA A 270 -23.69 19.85 10.22
N VAL A 271 -24.09 18.65 9.81
CA VAL A 271 -24.79 17.68 10.67
C VAL A 271 -23.94 16.46 10.86
N ASN A 272 -23.61 16.13 12.11
CA ASN A 272 -22.90 14.91 12.46
C ASN A 272 -23.86 13.71 12.44
N LEU A 273 -23.60 12.71 11.58
CA LEU A 273 -24.45 11.52 11.39
C LEU A 273 -24.14 10.38 12.35
N THR A 274 -22.93 10.34 12.88
CA THR A 274 -22.41 9.17 13.63
C THR A 274 -21.99 9.50 15.06
N LYS A 275 -22.29 10.69 15.56
CA LYS A 275 -21.93 11.23 16.88
C LYS A 275 -22.16 10.26 18.08
N SER A 276 -23.02 9.27 17.92
CA SER A 276 -23.30 8.29 18.99
C SER A 276 -22.25 7.18 19.13
N ASN A 277 -21.39 7.00 18.13
CA ASN A 277 -20.29 6.06 18.17
C ASN A 277 -19.03 6.81 18.64
N PRO A 278 -18.39 6.43 19.78
CA PRO A 278 -17.17 7.08 20.25
C PRO A 278 -15.89 6.54 19.59
N ALA A 279 -16.00 5.68 18.58
CA ALA A 279 -14.91 5.09 17.83
C ALA A 279 -14.91 5.58 16.37
N ASN A 280 -14.09 4.98 15.51
CA ASN A 280 -13.86 5.47 14.15
C ASN A 280 -14.99 5.09 13.19
N ASP A 281 -15.65 6.09 12.61
CA ASP A 281 -16.57 5.99 11.49
C ASP A 281 -16.00 6.69 10.26
N ASN A 282 -15.85 5.98 9.13
CA ASN A 282 -15.23 6.53 7.94
C ASN A 282 -15.80 5.94 6.64
N ASN A 283 -15.28 6.40 5.50
CA ASN A 283 -15.58 5.88 4.16
C ASN A 283 -17.08 5.91 3.81
N PRO A 284 -17.77 7.07 3.92
CA PRO A 284 -19.18 7.19 3.56
C PRO A 284 -19.41 6.94 2.06
N LEU A 285 -20.37 6.08 1.72
CA LEU A 285 -20.70 5.71 0.34
C LEU A 285 -22.22 5.69 0.12
N PHE A 286 -22.75 6.65 -0.63
CA PHE A 286 -24.19 6.72 -0.93
C PHE A 286 -24.59 5.76 -2.06
N SER A 287 -25.77 5.14 -1.93
CA SER A 287 -26.47 4.57 -3.09
C SER A 287 -26.91 5.70 -4.03
N ALA A 288 -26.86 5.49 -5.35
CA ALA A 288 -27.15 6.54 -6.32
C ALA A 288 -28.60 7.08 -6.24
N ASN A 289 -29.53 6.29 -5.67
CA ASN A 289 -30.90 6.73 -5.42
C ASN A 289 -31.06 7.59 -4.13
N GLY A 290 -29.96 7.80 -3.39
CA GLY A 290 -29.92 8.61 -2.17
C GLY A 290 -30.61 7.99 -0.96
N ARG A 291 -31.13 6.77 -1.05
CA ARG A 291 -31.83 6.12 0.07
C ARG A 291 -30.87 5.64 1.15
N TRP A 292 -29.74 5.09 0.76
CA TRP A 292 -28.81 4.44 1.66
C TRP A 292 -27.46 5.15 1.70
N MET A 293 -26.85 5.17 2.88
CA MET A 293 -25.42 5.41 3.06
C MET A 293 -24.81 4.17 3.71
N ALA A 294 -23.85 3.53 3.03
CA ALA A 294 -22.99 2.54 3.63
C ALA A 294 -21.73 3.23 4.16
N TYR A 295 -21.18 2.74 5.26
CA TYR A 295 -19.93 3.27 5.80
C TYR A 295 -19.24 2.20 6.66
N ARG A 296 -17.98 2.43 6.98
CA ARG A 296 -17.21 1.56 7.85
C ARG A 296 -17.21 2.12 9.27
N ALA A 297 -17.31 1.24 10.27
CA ALA A 297 -17.29 1.62 11.67
C ALA A 297 -16.45 0.66 12.51
N GLN A 298 -15.66 1.20 13.43
CA GLN A 298 -15.11 0.50 14.58
C GLN A 298 -16.00 0.78 15.79
N LEU A 299 -15.98 -0.10 16.81
CA LEU A 299 -16.88 0.02 17.97
C LEU A 299 -16.14 0.24 19.29
N ARG A 300 -14.81 0.01 19.32
CA ARG A 300 -13.98 0.18 20.51
C ARG A 300 -13.15 1.46 20.40
N ALA A 301 -13.54 2.49 21.15
CA ALA A 301 -12.82 3.75 21.18
C ALA A 301 -11.36 3.58 21.64
N GLY A 302 -10.45 4.28 21.00
CA GLY A 302 -9.01 4.23 21.30
C GLY A 302 -8.27 3.02 20.71
N PHE A 303 -8.94 2.10 20.04
CA PHE A 303 -8.31 0.93 19.41
C PHE A 303 -8.34 1.03 17.89
N GLU A 304 -7.25 1.45 17.29
CA GLU A 304 -7.16 1.64 15.82
C GLU A 304 -7.29 0.34 15.01
N SER A 305 -6.97 -0.80 15.63
CA SER A 305 -7.06 -2.13 14.99
C SER A 305 -8.30 -2.91 15.40
N ASP A 306 -9.31 -2.20 15.94
CA ASP A 306 -10.63 -2.78 16.13
C ASP A 306 -11.22 -3.25 14.80
N ARG A 307 -11.98 -4.31 14.84
CA ARG A 307 -12.65 -4.85 13.66
C ARG A 307 -13.53 -3.78 12.99
N THR A 308 -13.35 -3.64 11.69
CA THR A 308 -14.15 -2.72 10.90
C THR A 308 -15.43 -3.41 10.44
N HIS A 309 -16.57 -2.88 10.89
CA HIS A 309 -17.93 -3.29 10.52
C HIS A 309 -18.41 -2.59 9.26
N LEU A 310 -19.34 -3.21 8.54
CA LEU A 310 -20.10 -2.59 7.46
C LEU A 310 -21.44 -2.08 7.98
N MET A 311 -21.57 -0.78 8.09
CA MET A 311 -22.79 -0.14 8.56
C MET A 311 -23.66 0.33 7.38
N LEU A 312 -24.98 0.25 7.56
CA LEU A 312 -25.97 0.70 6.59
C LEU A 312 -26.97 1.65 7.25
N ARG A 313 -27.00 2.91 6.79
CA ARG A 313 -27.93 3.95 7.25
C ARG A 313 -29.01 4.22 6.21
N ASP A 314 -30.28 4.17 6.63
CA ASP A 314 -31.40 4.67 5.84
C ASP A 314 -31.45 6.20 5.98
N MET A 315 -31.22 6.91 4.88
CA MET A 315 -31.13 8.38 4.90
C MET A 315 -32.49 9.06 5.07
N THR A 316 -33.61 8.30 4.92
CA THR A 316 -34.96 8.82 5.14
C THR A 316 -35.39 8.73 6.60
N SER A 317 -35.20 7.56 7.22
CA SER A 317 -35.57 7.29 8.61
C SER A 317 -34.49 7.65 9.61
N GLY A 318 -33.23 7.74 9.19
CA GLY A 318 -32.06 7.92 10.02
C GLY A 318 -31.63 6.63 10.77
N GLN A 319 -32.32 5.52 10.57
CA GLN A 319 -31.97 4.26 11.21
C GLN A 319 -30.67 3.67 10.64
N THR A 320 -29.80 3.18 11.51
CA THR A 320 -28.55 2.53 11.16
C THR A 320 -28.56 1.07 11.64
N ARG A 321 -27.98 0.17 10.86
CA ARG A 321 -27.79 -1.23 11.23
C ARG A 321 -26.43 -1.73 10.78
N ASP A 322 -25.86 -2.64 11.54
CA ASP A 322 -24.65 -3.38 11.19
C ASP A 322 -25.01 -4.56 10.29
N LEU A 323 -24.33 -4.68 9.13
CA LEU A 323 -24.47 -5.81 8.20
C LEU A 323 -23.52 -6.96 8.52
N THR A 324 -22.55 -6.76 9.42
CA THR A 324 -21.49 -7.72 9.73
C THR A 324 -21.29 -7.94 11.24
N PRO A 325 -22.36 -8.00 12.08
CA PRO A 325 -22.22 -7.98 13.54
C PRO A 325 -21.44 -9.19 14.09
N ASP A 326 -21.55 -10.33 13.46
CA ASP A 326 -20.97 -11.63 13.87
C ASP A 326 -19.74 -12.04 13.05
N TRP A 327 -19.23 -11.18 12.19
CA TRP A 327 -18.07 -11.50 11.35
C TRP A 327 -16.77 -11.16 12.07
N GLN A 328 -15.76 -12.03 11.98
CA GLN A 328 -14.47 -11.86 12.64
C GLN A 328 -13.42 -11.12 11.77
N LEU A 329 -13.75 -10.82 10.50
CA LEU A 329 -12.87 -10.13 9.57
C LEU A 329 -13.30 -8.68 9.38
N SER A 330 -12.32 -7.81 9.16
CA SER A 330 -12.54 -6.39 8.90
C SER A 330 -12.94 -6.14 7.45
N VAL A 331 -13.86 -5.17 7.25
CA VAL A 331 -14.27 -4.68 5.94
C VAL A 331 -13.34 -3.56 5.49
N GLY A 332 -12.72 -3.73 4.33
CA GLY A 332 -11.88 -2.74 3.65
C GLY A 332 -12.68 -1.80 2.74
N GLU A 333 -12.21 -1.59 1.50
CA GLU A 333 -12.91 -0.76 0.52
C GLU A 333 -14.26 -1.37 0.14
N ILE A 334 -15.31 -0.53 0.04
CA ILE A 334 -16.68 -0.94 -0.26
C ILE A 334 -17.20 -0.29 -1.54
N LEU A 335 -18.06 -1.01 -2.26
CA LEU A 335 -18.76 -0.48 -3.43
C LEU A 335 -20.20 -1.05 -3.54
N TRP A 336 -21.12 -0.28 -4.10
CA TRP A 336 -22.47 -0.72 -4.34
C TRP A 336 -22.57 -1.64 -5.55
N ALA A 337 -23.41 -2.67 -5.46
CA ALA A 337 -24.00 -3.30 -6.65
C ALA A 337 -24.88 -2.27 -7.38
N PRO A 338 -24.97 -2.31 -8.73
CA PRO A 338 -25.75 -1.32 -9.49
C PRO A 338 -27.25 -1.28 -9.16
N ASP A 339 -27.80 -2.38 -8.67
CA ASP A 339 -29.20 -2.52 -8.25
C ASP A 339 -29.43 -2.13 -6.79
N PHE A 340 -28.35 -1.77 -6.05
CA PHE A 340 -28.34 -1.46 -4.63
C PHE A 340 -28.87 -2.58 -3.72
N ALA A 341 -28.92 -3.82 -4.20
CA ALA A 341 -29.35 -4.97 -3.40
C ALA A 341 -28.22 -5.59 -2.56
N ALA A 342 -26.97 -5.21 -2.84
CA ALA A 342 -25.78 -5.68 -2.13
C ALA A 342 -24.64 -4.65 -2.19
N LEU A 343 -23.65 -4.86 -1.32
CA LEU A 343 -22.33 -4.23 -1.42
C LEU A 343 -21.28 -5.29 -1.74
N TYR A 344 -20.21 -4.88 -2.37
CA TYR A 344 -18.99 -5.66 -2.48
C TYR A 344 -17.95 -5.03 -1.57
N ALA A 345 -17.16 -5.86 -0.91
CA ALA A 345 -16.19 -5.41 0.06
C ALA A 345 -14.85 -6.12 -0.13
N GLU A 346 -13.79 -5.36 -0.11
CA GLU A 346 -12.44 -5.87 0.05
C GLU A 346 -12.27 -6.38 1.49
N VAL A 347 -11.65 -7.55 1.65
CA VAL A 347 -11.45 -8.19 2.94
C VAL A 347 -10.08 -8.83 2.97
N GLU A 348 -9.29 -8.52 3.98
CA GLU A 348 -8.04 -9.24 4.23
C GLU A 348 -8.33 -10.57 4.91
N GLU A 349 -7.88 -11.67 4.29
CA GLU A 349 -8.07 -13.01 4.78
C GLU A 349 -6.88 -13.90 4.43
N GLN A 350 -6.21 -14.45 5.45
CA GLN A 350 -5.09 -15.38 5.31
C GLN A 350 -4.01 -14.90 4.31
N ALA A 351 -3.47 -13.71 4.55
CA ALA A 351 -2.42 -13.07 3.76
C ALA A 351 -2.84 -12.75 2.31
N ARG A 352 -4.12 -12.63 2.02
CA ARG A 352 -4.69 -12.23 0.71
C ARG A 352 -5.75 -11.15 0.91
N SER A 353 -5.91 -10.28 -0.08
CA SER A 353 -7.08 -9.41 -0.18
C SER A 353 -8.07 -10.05 -1.17
N VAL A 354 -9.23 -10.44 -0.64
CA VAL A 354 -10.31 -11.12 -1.37
C VAL A 354 -11.54 -10.22 -1.44
N ILE A 355 -12.50 -10.51 -2.33
CA ILE A 355 -13.71 -9.71 -2.44
C ILE A 355 -14.92 -10.53 -2.02
N TYR A 356 -15.71 -9.98 -1.11
CA TYR A 356 -17.00 -10.51 -0.70
C TYR A 356 -18.14 -9.69 -1.25
N LYS A 357 -19.23 -10.35 -1.62
CA LYS A 357 -20.56 -9.77 -1.80
C LYS A 357 -21.32 -9.88 -0.49
N ILE A 358 -21.88 -8.76 -0.01
CA ILE A 358 -22.63 -8.66 1.24
C ILE A 358 -24.01 -8.10 0.91
N THR A 359 -25.04 -8.92 1.09
CA THR A 359 -26.41 -8.49 0.85
C THR A 359 -26.94 -7.60 1.98
N LEU A 360 -28.03 -6.86 1.71
CA LEU A 360 -28.57 -5.95 2.73
C LEU A 360 -29.16 -6.69 3.95
N ASP A 361 -29.40 -8.00 3.89
CA ASP A 361 -29.75 -8.84 5.05
C ASP A 361 -28.52 -9.47 5.75
N GLY A 362 -27.30 -9.08 5.35
CA GLY A 362 -26.05 -9.49 5.99
C GLY A 362 -25.46 -10.82 5.52
N LYS A 363 -26.02 -11.47 4.47
CA LYS A 363 -25.41 -12.67 3.90
C LYS A 363 -24.14 -12.31 3.16
N ARG A 364 -23.11 -13.13 3.31
CA ARG A 364 -21.76 -12.94 2.79
C ARG A 364 -21.38 -14.07 1.85
N GLU A 365 -20.86 -13.73 0.69
CA GLU A 365 -20.39 -14.68 -0.32
C GLU A 365 -19.02 -14.20 -0.83
N LYS A 366 -18.00 -15.06 -0.76
CA LYS A 366 -16.67 -14.77 -1.33
C LYS A 366 -16.76 -14.93 -2.85
N VAL A 367 -16.66 -13.84 -3.60
CA VAL A 367 -16.80 -13.81 -5.06
C VAL A 367 -15.46 -13.75 -5.80
N VAL A 368 -14.39 -13.25 -5.14
CA VAL A 368 -13.03 -13.29 -5.67
C VAL A 368 -12.10 -13.77 -4.57
N SER A 369 -11.44 -14.91 -4.80
CA SER A 369 -10.56 -15.55 -3.80
C SER A 369 -9.09 -15.65 -4.24
N LYS A 370 -8.79 -15.44 -5.52
CA LYS A 370 -7.46 -15.60 -6.09
C LYS A 370 -6.70 -14.27 -6.10
N GLY A 371 -5.44 -14.30 -5.68
CA GLY A 371 -4.53 -13.14 -5.69
C GLY A 371 -4.79 -12.15 -4.58
N ASN A 372 -4.02 -11.08 -4.58
CA ASN A 372 -4.19 -9.94 -3.68
C ASN A 372 -4.85 -8.80 -4.48
N ASN A 373 -6.16 -8.56 -4.22
CA ASN A 373 -7.01 -7.67 -5.02
C ASN A 373 -7.32 -6.40 -4.25
N GLN A 374 -7.09 -5.26 -4.86
CA GLN A 374 -7.29 -3.94 -4.28
C GLN A 374 -8.13 -3.06 -5.21
N SER A 375 -8.72 -2.02 -4.65
CA SER A 375 -9.45 -0.98 -5.39
C SER A 375 -10.49 -1.54 -6.37
N PRO A 376 -11.44 -2.36 -5.94
CA PRO A 376 -12.44 -2.95 -6.81
C PRO A 376 -13.37 -1.88 -7.40
N ARG A 377 -13.71 -2.03 -8.68
CA ARG A 377 -14.68 -1.17 -9.39
C ARG A 377 -15.68 -2.05 -10.13
N MET A 378 -16.97 -1.81 -9.91
CA MET A 378 -18.04 -2.59 -10.53
C MET A 378 -18.39 -2.03 -11.90
N THR A 379 -18.49 -2.89 -12.91
CA THR A 379 -19.03 -2.49 -14.21
C THR A 379 -20.51 -2.10 -14.09
N ARG A 380 -20.98 -1.19 -14.95
CA ARG A 380 -22.33 -0.65 -14.88
C ARG A 380 -23.45 -1.70 -14.95
N ASP A 381 -23.21 -2.81 -15.64
CA ASP A 381 -24.13 -3.94 -15.76
C ASP A 381 -24.08 -4.91 -14.57
N GLY A 382 -23.18 -4.69 -13.60
CA GLY A 382 -23.02 -5.52 -12.41
C GLY A 382 -22.41 -6.90 -12.66
N ARG A 383 -21.89 -7.17 -13.87
CA ARG A 383 -21.40 -8.50 -14.25
C ARG A 383 -19.94 -8.73 -13.93
N SER A 384 -19.15 -7.66 -13.88
CA SER A 384 -17.71 -7.78 -13.71
C SER A 384 -17.14 -6.79 -12.70
N LEU A 385 -16.04 -7.16 -12.07
CA LEU A 385 -15.20 -6.29 -11.25
C LEU A 385 -13.90 -6.00 -12.00
N VAL A 386 -13.49 -4.74 -12.01
CA VAL A 386 -12.11 -4.33 -12.30
C VAL A 386 -11.38 -4.22 -10.97
N VAL A 387 -10.20 -4.82 -10.86
CA VAL A 387 -9.37 -4.79 -9.66
C VAL A 387 -7.92 -4.48 -10.01
N VAL A 388 -7.18 -3.88 -9.09
CA VAL A 388 -5.73 -3.91 -9.08
C VAL A 388 -5.30 -5.20 -8.39
N ARG A 389 -4.57 -6.06 -9.07
CA ARG A 389 -4.09 -7.34 -8.52
C ARG A 389 -2.58 -7.39 -8.54
N GLN A 390 -2.02 -7.94 -7.48
CA GLN A 390 -0.60 -8.22 -7.36
C GLN A 390 -0.36 -9.57 -6.68
N ALA A 391 0.88 -10.02 -6.69
CA ALA A 391 1.39 -11.15 -5.93
C ALA A 391 2.87 -10.90 -5.60
N SER A 392 3.45 -11.67 -4.71
CA SER A 392 4.85 -11.51 -4.28
C SER A 392 5.87 -11.52 -5.42
N ASN A 393 5.56 -12.14 -6.55
CA ASN A 393 6.39 -12.20 -7.76
C ASN A 393 5.79 -11.44 -8.96
N GLN A 394 4.72 -10.67 -8.75
CA GLN A 394 4.04 -9.92 -9.80
C GLN A 394 3.65 -8.54 -9.28
N PRO A 395 4.23 -7.47 -9.83
CA PRO A 395 3.77 -6.10 -9.57
C PRO A 395 2.29 -5.92 -9.91
N ALA A 396 1.69 -4.87 -9.35
CA ALA A 396 0.30 -4.52 -9.54
C ALA A 396 -0.05 -4.32 -11.02
N ASP A 397 -1.16 -4.94 -11.44
CA ASP A 397 -1.77 -4.78 -12.76
C ASP A 397 -3.30 -4.76 -12.67
N LEU A 398 -3.96 -4.23 -13.70
CA LEU A 398 -5.40 -4.23 -13.80
C LEU A 398 -5.92 -5.57 -14.33
N PHE A 399 -6.96 -6.08 -13.68
CA PHE A 399 -7.71 -7.26 -14.12
C PHE A 399 -9.20 -6.95 -14.16
N VAL A 400 -9.90 -7.56 -15.12
CA VAL A 400 -11.35 -7.65 -15.10
C VAL A 400 -11.75 -9.09 -14.80
N ILE A 401 -12.72 -9.26 -13.91
CA ILE A 401 -13.18 -10.55 -13.41
C ILE A 401 -14.69 -10.63 -13.66
N GLU A 402 -15.14 -11.58 -14.48
CA GLU A 402 -16.54 -11.87 -14.68
C GLU A 402 -17.09 -12.66 -13.48
N LEU A 403 -18.04 -12.10 -12.76
CA LEU A 403 -18.51 -12.67 -11.48
C LEU A 403 -19.24 -14.00 -11.64
N ALA A 404 -19.97 -14.20 -12.76
CA ALA A 404 -20.75 -15.41 -12.97
C ALA A 404 -19.90 -16.63 -13.29
N THR A 405 -18.77 -16.45 -13.97
CA THR A 405 -17.91 -17.53 -14.46
C THR A 405 -16.58 -17.62 -13.73
N GLY A 406 -16.18 -16.55 -13.04
CA GLY A 406 -14.83 -16.38 -12.49
C GLY A 406 -13.75 -16.19 -13.58
N THR A 407 -14.15 -15.95 -14.83
CA THR A 407 -13.21 -15.71 -15.93
C THR A 407 -12.48 -14.40 -15.71
N GLU A 408 -11.15 -14.46 -15.79
CA GLU A 408 -10.26 -13.33 -15.55
C GLU A 408 -9.55 -12.91 -16.83
N ARG A 409 -9.37 -11.61 -17.01
CA ARG A 409 -8.53 -11.06 -18.08
C ARG A 409 -7.70 -9.89 -17.54
N ARG A 410 -6.40 -9.92 -17.81
CA ARG A 410 -5.48 -8.82 -17.55
C ARG A 410 -5.76 -7.68 -18.54
N LEU A 411 -5.91 -6.45 -18.03
CA LEU A 411 -6.19 -5.24 -18.82
C LEU A 411 -4.94 -4.40 -19.03
N SER A 412 -3.99 -4.43 -18.10
CA SER A 412 -2.70 -3.73 -18.25
C SER A 412 -1.55 -4.73 -18.19
N ASN A 413 -0.41 -4.38 -18.78
CA ASN A 413 0.79 -5.20 -18.86
C ASN A 413 2.04 -4.30 -18.93
N VAL A 414 2.03 -3.23 -18.12
CA VAL A 414 3.05 -2.17 -18.17
C VAL A 414 4.47 -2.70 -17.95
N ASN A 415 4.64 -3.78 -17.19
CA ASN A 415 5.92 -4.40 -16.87
C ASN A 415 6.26 -5.67 -17.67
N GLU A 416 5.48 -6.05 -18.69
CA GLU A 416 5.60 -7.35 -19.34
C GLU A 416 7.03 -7.67 -19.83
N LYS A 417 7.67 -6.70 -20.48
CA LYS A 417 9.03 -6.85 -21.02
C LYS A 417 10.07 -7.07 -19.92
N ALA A 418 10.02 -6.24 -18.87
CA ALA A 418 10.94 -6.34 -17.75
C ALA A 418 10.76 -7.68 -17.00
N LEU A 419 9.51 -8.05 -16.73
CA LEU A 419 9.21 -9.31 -16.03
C LEU A 419 9.60 -10.56 -16.81
N ALA A 420 9.61 -10.52 -18.15
CA ALA A 420 10.05 -11.65 -18.97
C ALA A 420 11.54 -11.97 -18.80
N GLU A 421 12.36 -11.01 -18.38
CA GLU A 421 13.79 -11.14 -18.16
C GLU A 421 14.15 -11.53 -16.72
N LEU A 422 13.16 -11.53 -15.80
CA LEU A 422 13.36 -11.79 -14.38
C LEU A 422 12.97 -13.22 -13.99
N GLU A 423 13.75 -13.81 -13.07
CA GLU A 423 13.40 -15.06 -12.40
C GLU A 423 12.98 -14.76 -10.97
N MET A 424 11.68 -14.88 -10.70
CA MET A 424 11.06 -14.63 -9.40
C MET A 424 10.10 -15.76 -9.04
N ASN A 425 10.31 -16.39 -7.89
CA ASN A 425 9.44 -17.46 -7.40
C ASN A 425 8.24 -16.88 -6.64
N PRO A 426 7.03 -17.44 -6.80
CA PRO A 426 5.87 -17.04 -5.99
C PRO A 426 6.09 -17.40 -4.52
N ALA A 427 5.36 -16.72 -3.63
CA ALA A 427 5.27 -17.12 -2.23
C ALA A 427 4.50 -18.44 -2.08
N GLU A 428 4.96 -19.29 -1.17
CA GLU A 428 4.32 -20.54 -0.76
C GLU A 428 3.78 -20.39 0.66
N ASP A 429 2.55 -20.84 0.88
CA ASP A 429 1.95 -20.83 2.22
C ASP A 429 2.53 -21.95 3.09
N PHE A 430 2.77 -21.67 4.35
CA PHE A 430 3.05 -22.67 5.38
C PHE A 430 2.31 -22.36 6.68
N SER A 431 2.21 -23.32 7.57
CA SER A 431 1.62 -23.08 8.90
C SER A 431 2.18 -24.05 9.94
N PHE A 432 2.15 -23.63 11.19
CA PHE A 432 2.63 -24.40 12.32
C PHE A 432 1.80 -24.08 13.57
N THR A 433 2.03 -24.82 14.66
CA THR A 433 1.42 -24.54 15.96
C THR A 433 2.27 -23.53 16.73
N GLY A 434 1.73 -22.33 16.97
CA GLY A 434 2.39 -21.23 17.65
C GLY A 434 2.12 -21.14 19.14
N ALA A 435 2.11 -19.92 19.64
CA ALA A 435 1.71 -19.56 20.99
C ALA A 435 0.25 -19.98 21.25
N LYS A 436 -0.15 -20.07 22.50
CA LYS A 436 -1.50 -20.50 22.91
C LYS A 436 -1.97 -21.82 22.28
N ASN A 437 -1.06 -22.56 21.62
CA ASN A 437 -1.36 -23.76 20.85
C ASN A 437 -2.29 -23.51 19.65
N GLU A 438 -2.26 -22.29 19.10
CA GLU A 438 -3.05 -21.86 17.97
C GLU A 438 -2.25 -22.02 16.66
N ARG A 439 -2.99 -22.06 15.53
CA ARG A 439 -2.38 -22.16 14.19
C ARG A 439 -1.85 -20.80 13.76
N VAL A 440 -0.56 -20.73 13.45
CA VAL A 440 0.11 -19.57 12.88
C VAL A 440 0.43 -19.82 11.43
N HIS A 441 0.15 -18.83 10.59
CA HIS A 441 0.36 -18.87 9.15
C HIS A 441 1.58 -18.05 8.74
N GLY A 442 2.23 -18.44 7.64
CA GLY A 442 3.35 -17.69 7.06
C GLY A 442 3.49 -17.91 5.57
N LEU A 443 4.34 -17.11 4.97
CA LEU A 443 4.72 -17.15 3.57
C LEU A 443 6.21 -17.42 3.43
N LEU A 444 6.60 -18.20 2.41
CA LEU A 444 7.99 -18.54 2.10
C LEU A 444 8.27 -18.26 0.63
N VAL A 445 9.34 -17.52 0.34
CA VAL A 445 9.83 -17.25 -1.02
C VAL A 445 11.18 -17.89 -1.22
N LYS A 446 11.29 -18.70 -2.25
CA LYS A 446 12.54 -19.34 -2.67
C LYS A 446 13.39 -18.39 -3.52
N PRO A 447 14.73 -18.48 -3.45
CA PRO A 447 15.60 -17.66 -4.31
C PRO A 447 15.40 -17.98 -5.80
N PRO A 448 15.76 -17.06 -6.71
CA PRO A 448 15.78 -17.35 -8.13
C PRO A 448 16.69 -18.55 -8.45
N PHE A 449 16.36 -19.31 -9.48
CA PHE A 449 17.11 -20.53 -9.87
C PHE A 449 17.29 -21.53 -8.73
N PHE A 450 16.23 -21.71 -7.93
CA PHE A 450 16.23 -22.58 -6.76
C PHE A 450 16.60 -24.02 -7.10
N ASP A 451 17.52 -24.60 -6.32
CA ASP A 451 17.92 -26.02 -6.38
C ASP A 451 17.67 -26.66 -5.02
N ALA A 452 16.77 -27.64 -4.95
CA ALA A 452 16.40 -28.31 -3.70
C ALA A 452 17.57 -29.11 -3.05
N ASN A 453 18.65 -29.39 -3.79
CA ASN A 453 19.83 -30.08 -3.28
C ASN A 453 20.87 -29.16 -2.63
N ARG A 454 20.65 -27.86 -2.68
CA ARG A 454 21.51 -26.85 -2.07
C ARG A 454 20.92 -26.36 -0.74
N LYS A 455 21.81 -25.91 0.14
CA LYS A 455 21.39 -25.22 1.38
C LYS A 455 21.51 -23.70 1.24
N TYR A 456 20.47 -23.00 1.67
CA TYR A 456 20.34 -21.55 1.58
C TYR A 456 20.25 -20.93 2.97
N PRO A 457 20.86 -19.78 3.23
CA PRO A 457 20.60 -19.01 4.42
C PRO A 457 19.14 -18.55 4.46
N LEU A 458 18.59 -18.38 5.66
CA LEU A 458 17.25 -17.88 5.90
C LEU A 458 17.29 -16.39 6.27
N VAL A 459 16.53 -15.56 5.57
CA VAL A 459 16.16 -14.19 5.96
C VAL A 459 14.73 -14.21 6.47
N TYR A 460 14.55 -13.85 7.73
CA TYR A 460 13.28 -13.89 8.42
C TYR A 460 12.73 -12.47 8.59
N LEU A 461 11.64 -12.14 7.89
CA LEU A 461 11.04 -10.81 7.89
C LEU A 461 9.90 -10.74 8.90
N ILE A 462 9.90 -9.67 9.71
CA ILE A 462 8.94 -9.42 10.78
C ILE A 462 8.20 -8.12 10.47
N HIS A 463 6.88 -8.18 10.32
CA HIS A 463 6.07 -7.02 9.99
C HIS A 463 5.91 -6.02 11.14
N GLY A 464 5.61 -4.79 10.79
CA GLY A 464 5.19 -3.72 11.69
C GLY A 464 3.70 -3.78 12.02
N GLY A 465 3.22 -2.74 12.65
CA GLY A 465 1.87 -2.63 13.18
C GLY A 465 1.97 -2.39 14.69
N PRO A 466 1.69 -3.39 15.56
CA PRO A 466 1.79 -4.85 15.34
C PRO A 466 0.61 -5.48 14.62
N GLN A 467 -0.56 -4.88 14.67
CA GLN A 467 -1.75 -5.36 13.98
C GLN A 467 -1.67 -5.00 12.49
N SER A 468 -1.09 -5.92 11.72
CA SER A 468 -0.92 -5.88 10.27
C SER A 468 -0.71 -7.31 9.78
N ALA A 469 -0.42 -7.54 8.51
CA ALA A 469 -0.02 -8.84 8.01
C ALA A 469 1.03 -8.74 6.89
N MET A 470 1.87 -9.78 6.78
CA MET A 470 2.61 -10.05 5.56
C MET A 470 1.67 -10.70 4.57
N THR A 471 1.36 -10.01 3.49
CA THR A 471 0.46 -10.48 2.44
C THR A 471 1.23 -10.93 1.19
N ASP A 472 0.57 -11.70 0.30
CA ASP A 472 1.14 -12.09 -0.98
C ASP A 472 1.07 -10.92 -1.96
N ASP A 473 1.90 -9.90 -1.74
CA ASP A 473 1.98 -8.70 -2.55
C ASP A 473 3.41 -8.40 -3.05
N PHE A 474 3.52 -7.60 -4.10
CA PHE A 474 4.79 -7.08 -4.60
C PHE A 474 5.17 -5.82 -3.84
N HIS A 475 5.49 -5.98 -2.58
CA HIS A 475 5.66 -4.88 -1.65
C HIS A 475 6.69 -3.85 -2.13
N ALA A 476 6.29 -2.58 -2.26
CA ALA A 476 7.13 -1.53 -2.84
C ALA A 476 8.34 -1.12 -1.97
N ARG A 477 8.33 -1.42 -0.67
CA ARG A 477 9.40 -1.08 0.29
C ARG A 477 10.15 -2.31 0.79
N TRP A 478 9.45 -3.30 1.35
CA TRP A 478 9.98 -4.54 1.90
C TRP A 478 9.78 -5.71 0.92
N ASN A 479 10.27 -5.55 -0.32
CA ASN A 479 10.04 -6.50 -1.40
C ASN A 479 10.74 -7.84 -1.15
N TYR A 480 9.96 -8.92 -1.09
CA TYR A 480 10.45 -10.27 -0.79
C TYR A 480 11.42 -10.80 -1.84
N GLN A 481 11.22 -10.45 -3.11
CA GLN A 481 12.09 -10.86 -4.21
C GLN A 481 13.46 -10.19 -4.13
N MET A 482 13.51 -8.92 -3.70
CA MET A 482 14.77 -8.22 -3.47
C MET A 482 15.61 -8.88 -2.36
N PHE A 483 14.96 -9.38 -1.31
CA PHE A 483 15.64 -10.19 -0.29
C PHE A 483 16.04 -11.56 -0.82
N ALA A 484 15.21 -12.21 -1.66
CA ALA A 484 15.49 -13.53 -2.21
C ALA A 484 16.56 -13.53 -3.31
N ALA A 485 16.65 -12.45 -4.09
CA ALA A 485 17.51 -12.32 -5.26
C ALA A 485 19.00 -12.66 -5.02
N PRO A 486 19.61 -12.28 -3.87
CA PRO A 486 20.99 -12.67 -3.59
C PRO A 486 21.19 -14.15 -3.24
N GLY A 487 20.14 -14.97 -3.22
CA GLY A 487 20.20 -16.40 -2.94
C GLY A 487 19.83 -16.77 -1.49
N TYR A 488 18.90 -16.03 -0.89
CA TYR A 488 18.32 -16.36 0.42
C TYR A 488 16.95 -16.99 0.24
N VAL A 489 16.60 -17.93 1.13
CA VAL A 489 15.19 -18.24 1.40
C VAL A 489 14.65 -17.14 2.29
N VAL A 490 13.51 -16.58 1.91
CA VAL A 490 12.84 -15.51 2.68
C VAL A 490 11.57 -16.06 3.29
N ALA A 491 11.38 -15.90 4.59
CA ALA A 491 10.15 -16.31 5.27
C ALA A 491 9.54 -15.18 6.09
N MET A 492 8.23 -15.12 6.08
CA MET A 492 7.39 -14.17 6.80
C MET A 492 6.38 -14.95 7.63
N VAL A 493 6.17 -14.54 8.88
CA VAL A 493 5.19 -15.17 9.78
C VAL A 493 4.19 -14.12 10.24
N ASN A 494 2.92 -14.44 10.10
CA ASN A 494 1.81 -13.67 10.63
C ASN A 494 1.53 -14.16 12.07
N PHE A 495 2.28 -13.60 13.01
CA PHE A 495 2.25 -13.92 14.45
C PHE A 495 0.96 -13.42 15.13
N HIS A 496 0.69 -13.85 16.37
CA HIS A 496 -0.40 -13.31 17.18
C HIS A 496 -0.37 -11.78 17.21
N GLY A 497 -1.49 -11.16 16.85
CA GLY A 497 -1.62 -9.74 16.56
C GLY A 497 -1.86 -9.44 15.07
N SER A 498 -1.52 -10.36 14.16
CA SER A 498 -1.72 -10.13 12.72
C SER A 498 -3.19 -10.07 12.35
N THR A 499 -3.50 -9.20 11.36
CA THR A 499 -4.83 -9.07 10.76
C THR A 499 -5.13 -10.20 9.77
N GLY A 500 -6.42 -10.37 9.41
CA GLY A 500 -6.85 -11.39 8.44
C GLY A 500 -7.01 -12.81 9.00
N TYR A 501 -6.86 -13.00 10.31
CA TYR A 501 -6.98 -14.30 11.02
C TYR A 501 -8.08 -14.30 12.08
N GLY A 502 -8.90 -13.27 12.12
CA GLY A 502 -9.96 -13.03 13.10
C GLY A 502 -9.56 -12.01 14.17
N GLN A 503 -10.57 -11.33 14.73
CA GLN A 503 -10.34 -10.25 15.68
C GLN A 503 -9.69 -10.73 16.97
N ASP A 504 -10.04 -11.92 17.46
CA ASP A 504 -9.42 -12.50 18.66
C ASP A 504 -7.91 -12.73 18.50
N PHE A 505 -7.49 -13.12 17.28
CA PHE A 505 -6.07 -13.26 16.95
C PHE A 505 -5.37 -11.90 16.90
N THR A 506 -6.03 -10.90 16.30
CA THR A 506 -5.54 -9.50 16.25
C THR A 506 -5.41 -8.90 17.66
N ASP A 507 -6.42 -9.06 18.51
CA ASP A 507 -6.45 -8.53 19.88
C ASP A 507 -5.39 -9.15 20.80
N SER A 508 -4.95 -10.36 20.49
CA SER A 508 -4.11 -11.18 21.37
C SER A 508 -2.75 -10.54 21.68
N ILE A 509 -2.29 -9.59 20.87
CA ILE A 509 -1.01 -8.91 21.09
C ILE A 509 -1.08 -7.73 22.06
N SER A 510 -2.24 -7.11 22.22
CA SER A 510 -2.41 -5.98 23.15
C SER A 510 -2.00 -6.38 24.56
N ARG A 511 -1.05 -5.68 25.14
CA ARG A 511 -0.37 -5.95 26.43
C ARG A 511 0.60 -7.16 26.41
N HIS A 512 0.80 -7.79 25.24
CA HIS A 512 1.61 -9.01 25.04
C HIS A 512 2.70 -8.83 23.96
N TRP A 513 3.28 -7.66 23.85
CA TRP A 513 4.19 -7.29 22.78
C TRP A 513 5.41 -8.19 22.62
N GLY A 514 5.95 -8.71 23.71
CA GLY A 514 7.20 -9.49 23.71
C GLY A 514 7.06 -10.96 24.08
N ASP A 515 5.85 -11.50 24.28
CA ASP A 515 5.63 -12.92 24.62
C ASP A 515 5.05 -13.74 23.46
N TYR A 516 3.73 -13.65 23.15
CA TYR A 516 3.11 -14.48 22.11
C TYR A 516 3.73 -14.29 20.72
N PRO A 517 3.98 -13.07 20.22
CA PRO A 517 4.65 -12.90 18.92
C PRO A 517 6.07 -13.46 18.93
N TYR A 518 6.82 -13.29 20.01
CA TYR A 518 8.17 -13.85 20.14
C TYR A 518 8.15 -15.37 20.10
N GLU A 519 7.22 -16.02 20.83
CA GLU A 519 7.04 -17.47 20.82
C GLU A 519 6.72 -17.96 19.39
N ASP A 520 5.79 -17.30 18.68
CA ASP A 520 5.44 -17.63 17.31
C ASP A 520 6.64 -17.55 16.39
N LEU A 521 7.38 -16.46 16.47
CA LEU A 521 8.55 -16.23 15.62
C LEU A 521 9.65 -17.27 15.88
N MET A 522 9.90 -17.65 17.15
CA MET A 522 10.91 -18.69 17.48
C MET A 522 10.46 -20.07 17.01
N LYS A 523 9.20 -20.45 17.25
CA LYS A 523 8.60 -21.70 16.76
C LYS A 523 8.55 -21.75 15.23
N GLY A 524 8.29 -20.60 14.57
CA GLY A 524 8.32 -20.47 13.13
C GLY A 524 9.68 -20.79 12.53
N VAL A 525 10.76 -20.27 13.11
CA VAL A 525 12.13 -20.61 12.66
C VAL A 525 12.42 -22.10 12.90
N ASP A 526 12.00 -22.70 14.05
CA ASP A 526 12.16 -24.12 14.31
C ASP A 526 11.43 -24.98 13.27
N HIS A 527 10.17 -24.63 12.99
CA HIS A 527 9.37 -25.29 11.97
C HIS A 527 10.03 -25.24 10.58
N LEU A 528 10.47 -24.07 10.15
CA LEU A 528 11.09 -23.86 8.84
C LEU A 528 12.37 -24.70 8.69
N VAL A 529 13.25 -24.69 9.69
CA VAL A 529 14.52 -25.46 9.66
C VAL A 529 14.26 -26.96 9.69
N ALA A 530 13.26 -27.41 10.44
CA ALA A 530 12.92 -28.83 10.53
C ALA A 530 12.20 -29.37 9.28
N THR A 531 11.34 -28.55 8.65
CA THR A 531 10.48 -28.96 7.54
C THR A 531 11.17 -28.87 6.20
N TYR A 532 12.00 -27.84 6.00
CA TYR A 532 12.62 -27.55 4.71
C TYR A 532 14.12 -27.85 4.72
N PRO A 533 14.55 -29.02 4.20
CA PRO A 533 15.95 -29.45 4.28
C PRO A 533 16.92 -28.56 3.51
N PHE A 534 16.44 -27.72 2.60
CA PHE A 534 17.23 -26.74 1.88
C PHE A 534 17.53 -25.47 2.70
N ILE A 535 16.92 -25.27 3.88
CA ILE A 535 17.26 -24.16 4.77
C ILE A 535 18.47 -24.53 5.64
N ASP A 536 19.46 -23.63 5.66
CA ASP A 536 20.60 -23.73 6.58
C ASP A 536 20.28 -23.06 7.91
N GLY A 537 19.84 -23.82 8.89
CA GLY A 537 19.52 -23.34 10.23
C GLY A 537 20.70 -22.72 11.01
N SER A 538 21.94 -22.88 10.53
CA SER A 538 23.10 -22.23 11.11
C SER A 538 23.33 -20.80 10.58
N ARG A 539 22.63 -20.41 9.51
CA ARG A 539 22.76 -19.10 8.83
C ARG A 539 21.40 -18.43 8.73
N VAL A 540 20.90 -17.95 9.87
CA VAL A 540 19.61 -17.24 9.97
C VAL A 540 19.85 -15.79 10.34
N GLY A 541 19.32 -14.86 9.56
CA GLY A 541 19.23 -13.44 9.86
C GLY A 541 17.77 -13.00 9.96
N ALA A 542 17.49 -11.93 10.70
CA ALA A 542 16.15 -11.37 10.76
C ALA A 542 16.15 -9.85 10.53
N ALA A 543 15.05 -9.35 9.94
CA ALA A 543 14.85 -7.94 9.65
C ALA A 543 13.38 -7.54 9.91
N GLY A 544 13.16 -6.32 10.41
CA GLY A 544 11.82 -5.81 10.65
C GLY A 544 11.79 -4.30 10.77
N ALA A 545 10.60 -3.71 10.58
CA ALA A 545 10.37 -2.27 10.70
C ALA A 545 9.26 -1.96 11.70
N SER A 546 9.33 -0.76 12.32
CA SER A 546 8.30 -0.30 13.26
C SER A 546 8.16 -1.29 14.44
N TYR A 547 6.99 -1.86 14.69
CA TYR A 547 6.88 -2.98 15.63
C TYR A 547 7.81 -4.15 15.27
N GLY A 548 7.98 -4.47 13.97
CA GLY A 548 8.95 -5.47 13.55
C GLY A 548 10.39 -5.09 13.94
N GLY A 549 10.75 -3.81 13.87
CA GLY A 549 12.01 -3.27 14.38
C GLY A 549 12.14 -3.38 15.90
N TYR A 550 11.06 -3.14 16.65
CA TYR A 550 10.96 -3.43 18.07
C TYR A 550 11.23 -4.91 18.34
N MET A 551 10.56 -5.81 17.63
CA MET A 551 10.73 -7.25 17.80
C MET A 551 12.17 -7.69 17.48
N ILE A 552 12.85 -7.04 16.54
CA ILE A 552 14.29 -7.25 16.30
C ILE A 552 15.12 -6.90 17.53
N TYR A 553 14.85 -5.76 18.16
CA TYR A 553 15.52 -5.41 19.43
C TYR A 553 15.18 -6.38 20.56
N TRP A 554 13.89 -6.77 20.66
CA TRP A 554 13.44 -7.73 21.65
C TRP A 554 14.14 -9.08 21.48
N ILE A 555 14.15 -9.65 20.27
CA ILE A 555 14.87 -10.88 19.93
C ILE A 555 16.35 -10.80 20.32
N ALA A 556 17.01 -9.67 20.06
CA ALA A 556 18.42 -9.47 20.38
C ALA A 556 18.70 -9.55 21.88
N THR A 557 17.70 -9.21 22.72
CA THR A 557 17.83 -9.30 24.19
C THR A 557 17.48 -10.68 24.75
N GLN A 558 16.74 -11.54 23.98
CA GLN A 558 16.22 -12.81 24.45
C GLN A 558 17.01 -14.02 23.92
N THR A 559 17.65 -13.93 22.76
CA THR A 559 18.33 -15.07 22.12
C THR A 559 19.57 -14.65 21.32
N LYS A 560 20.52 -15.61 21.14
CA LYS A 560 21.71 -15.46 20.28
C LYS A 560 21.61 -16.31 19.01
N ARG A 561 20.41 -16.74 18.65
CA ARG A 561 20.16 -17.65 17.52
C ARG A 561 20.53 -17.07 16.17
N PHE A 562 20.33 -15.77 15.97
CA PHE A 562 20.51 -15.09 14.70
C PHE A 562 21.97 -14.66 14.49
N LYS A 563 22.47 -14.77 13.26
CA LYS A 563 23.83 -14.31 12.88
C LYS A 563 23.91 -12.81 12.74
N CYS A 564 22.82 -12.18 12.31
CA CYS A 564 22.69 -10.71 12.24
C CYS A 564 21.22 -10.31 12.32
N LEU A 565 21.00 -9.08 12.71
CA LEU A 565 19.71 -8.47 12.87
C LEU A 565 19.66 -7.11 12.16
N ILE A 566 18.49 -6.71 11.68
CA ILE A 566 18.26 -5.42 11.02
C ILE A 566 16.97 -4.82 11.60
N SER A 567 17.10 -3.71 12.31
CA SER A 567 15.96 -2.93 12.82
C SER A 567 15.81 -1.63 12.03
N HIS A 568 14.63 -1.41 11.47
CA HIS A 568 14.25 -0.16 10.83
C HIS A 568 13.15 0.49 11.67
N ASP A 569 13.36 1.73 12.13
CA ASP A 569 12.41 2.54 12.90
C ASP A 569 11.77 1.80 14.10
N GLY A 570 12.54 0.93 14.77
CA GLY A 570 12.03 0.10 15.85
C GLY A 570 11.93 0.83 17.18
N VAL A 571 10.93 0.50 17.99
CA VAL A 571 10.80 0.98 19.38
C VAL A 571 11.82 0.27 20.26
N PHE A 572 12.66 1.01 20.95
CA PHE A 572 13.66 0.49 21.89
C PHE A 572 13.29 0.73 23.35
N ASP A 573 12.65 1.86 23.62
CA ASP A 573 12.15 2.26 24.94
C ASP A 573 10.72 2.79 24.79
N ALA A 574 9.75 2.03 25.28
CA ALA A 574 8.34 2.33 25.15
C ALA A 574 7.92 3.60 25.94
N GLU A 575 8.54 3.90 27.09
CA GLU A 575 8.27 5.14 27.85
C GLU A 575 8.66 6.38 27.04
N SER A 576 9.88 6.40 26.49
CA SER A 576 10.34 7.55 25.70
C SER A 576 9.62 7.65 24.35
N MET A 577 9.22 6.52 23.75
CA MET A 577 8.40 6.50 22.55
C MET A 577 7.03 7.16 22.80
N TYR A 578 6.35 6.82 23.90
CA TYR A 578 5.10 7.46 24.28
C TYR A 578 5.22 8.99 24.37
N GLY A 579 6.31 9.47 24.97
CA GLY A 579 6.57 10.91 25.13
C GLY A 579 6.91 11.65 23.83
N ALA A 580 7.11 10.92 22.73
CA ALA A 580 7.60 11.47 21.47
C ALA A 580 6.75 11.08 20.24
N THR A 581 5.88 10.08 20.32
CA THR A 581 4.97 9.72 19.21
C THR A 581 3.90 10.77 18.98
N GLU A 582 3.39 10.81 17.75
CA GLU A 582 2.28 11.68 17.35
C GLU A 582 0.89 11.06 17.61
N GLU A 583 0.82 9.74 17.84
CA GLU A 583 -0.40 8.95 18.03
C GLU A 583 -0.46 8.31 19.42
N LEU A 584 -1.04 9.00 20.39
CA LEU A 584 -1.06 8.54 21.78
C LEU A 584 -2.11 7.44 22.04
N TRP A 585 -3.22 7.40 21.26
CA TRP A 585 -4.22 6.32 21.36
C TRP A 585 -3.59 4.94 21.23
N PHE A 586 -2.59 4.78 20.34
CA PHE A 586 -1.93 3.52 20.06
C PHE A 586 -1.19 2.95 21.30
N PRO A 587 -0.16 3.62 21.89
CA PRO A 587 0.50 3.09 23.06
C PRO A 587 -0.42 3.02 24.30
N GLU A 588 -1.41 3.88 24.43
CA GLU A 588 -2.37 3.79 25.54
C GLU A 588 -3.20 2.52 25.47
N TRP A 589 -3.64 2.11 24.29
CA TRP A 589 -4.33 0.83 24.09
C TRP A 589 -3.38 -0.35 24.34
N GLU A 590 -2.24 -0.35 23.68
CA GLU A 590 -1.29 -1.46 23.68
C GLU A 590 -0.66 -1.73 25.05
N PHE A 591 -0.44 -0.69 25.84
CA PHE A 591 0.11 -0.81 27.18
C PHE A 591 -0.92 -0.61 28.30
N GLY A 592 -2.20 -0.46 27.93
CA GLY A 592 -3.32 -0.38 28.89
C GLY A 592 -3.33 0.88 29.73
N GLY A 593 -2.95 2.01 29.16
CA GLY A 593 -2.91 3.34 29.76
C GLY A 593 -1.59 4.05 29.54
N THR A 594 -1.43 5.20 30.15
CA THR A 594 -0.23 6.03 30.04
C THR A 594 0.96 5.46 30.84
N PRO A 595 2.21 5.88 30.58
CA PRO A 595 3.37 5.43 31.39
C PRO A 595 3.28 5.77 32.87
N TRP A 596 2.53 6.78 33.25
CA TRP A 596 2.33 7.14 34.67
C TRP A 596 1.16 6.40 35.34
N THR A 597 0.29 5.73 34.57
CA THR A 597 -0.81 4.88 35.11
C THR A 597 -0.50 3.40 35.03
N ASN A 598 0.32 2.92 34.09
CA ASN A 598 0.67 1.50 33.91
C ASN A 598 2.16 1.30 33.58
N ARG A 599 3.04 1.91 34.33
CA ARG A 599 4.50 1.93 34.08
C ARG A 599 5.10 0.52 33.96
N ASP A 600 4.63 -0.43 34.75
CA ASP A 600 5.20 -1.78 34.78
C ASP A 600 5.14 -2.47 33.42
N LEU A 601 4.09 -2.21 32.63
CA LEU A 601 3.94 -2.81 31.30
C LEU A 601 4.88 -2.16 30.28
N TYR A 602 5.03 -0.83 30.32
CA TYR A 602 6.01 -0.12 29.52
C TYR A 602 7.44 -0.61 29.80
N MET A 603 7.80 -0.72 31.07
CA MET A 603 9.12 -1.21 31.48
C MET A 603 9.36 -2.67 31.09
N ARG A 604 8.33 -3.53 31.20
CA ARG A 604 8.41 -4.95 30.87
C ARG A 604 8.78 -5.17 29.40
N TRP A 605 8.11 -4.44 28.51
CA TRP A 605 8.26 -4.64 27.05
C TRP A 605 9.28 -3.69 26.41
N SER A 606 10.03 -2.89 27.16
CA SER A 606 11.10 -2.05 26.63
C SER A 606 12.41 -2.84 26.48
N PRO A 607 12.90 -3.12 25.26
CA PRO A 607 14.19 -3.79 25.03
C PRO A 607 15.36 -3.12 25.74
N GLN A 608 15.30 -1.79 25.92
CA GLN A 608 16.31 -1.01 26.64
C GLN A 608 16.64 -1.60 28.02
N ASN A 609 15.64 -2.09 28.75
CA ASN A 609 15.80 -2.61 30.10
C ASN A 609 16.58 -3.95 30.16
N TYR A 610 16.77 -4.58 29.00
CA TYR A 610 17.49 -5.85 28.83
C TYR A 610 18.75 -5.68 27.99
N SER A 611 19.21 -4.46 27.80
CA SER A 611 20.32 -4.13 26.90
C SER A 611 21.61 -4.87 27.21
N GLN A 612 21.86 -5.25 28.48
CA GLN A 612 23.02 -6.05 28.91
C GLN A 612 23.13 -7.41 28.19
N ASN A 613 22.04 -7.90 27.58
CA ASN A 613 22.01 -9.17 26.86
C ASN A 613 22.36 -9.03 25.36
N LEU A 614 22.49 -7.80 24.85
CA LEU A 614 22.77 -7.54 23.44
C LEU A 614 24.15 -8.11 23.05
N SER A 615 24.17 -8.94 22.00
CA SER A 615 25.42 -9.55 21.51
C SER A 615 25.45 -9.81 20.01
N THR A 616 24.27 -9.84 19.35
CA THR A 616 24.14 -10.12 17.92
C THR A 616 24.46 -8.87 17.09
N PRO A 617 25.30 -8.97 16.03
CA PRO A 617 25.55 -7.86 15.11
C PRO A 617 24.26 -7.25 14.55
N MET A 618 24.15 -5.90 14.56
CA MET A 618 22.91 -5.23 14.19
C MET A 618 23.12 -4.04 13.27
N LEU A 619 22.31 -3.98 12.19
CA LEU A 619 22.11 -2.79 11.38
C LEU A 619 20.86 -2.06 11.90
N ILE A 620 20.99 -0.78 12.15
CA ILE A 620 19.90 0.10 12.55
C ILE A 620 19.68 1.11 11.43
N VAL A 621 18.46 1.26 10.99
CA VAL A 621 18.03 2.29 10.03
C VAL A 621 16.99 3.17 10.71
N HIS A 622 17.16 4.49 10.65
CA HIS A 622 16.19 5.44 11.22
C HIS A 622 16.26 6.80 10.51
N SER A 623 15.12 7.49 10.48
CA SER A 623 14.95 8.73 9.75
C SER A 623 14.69 9.92 10.68
N GLN A 624 15.11 11.14 10.27
CA GLN A 624 14.97 12.36 11.07
C GLN A 624 13.53 12.80 11.27
N LEU A 625 12.72 12.63 10.23
CA LEU A 625 11.33 13.11 10.20
C LEU A 625 10.33 12.02 10.59
N ASP A 626 10.79 10.99 11.28
CA ASP A 626 9.93 9.97 11.85
C ASP A 626 9.31 10.49 13.16
N TYR A 627 8.03 10.84 13.10
CA TYR A 627 7.28 11.32 14.25
C TYR A 627 6.36 10.25 14.85
N ARG A 628 6.31 9.09 14.20
CA ARG A 628 5.59 7.88 14.67
C ARG A 628 6.42 7.11 15.67
N VAL A 629 7.64 6.73 15.28
CA VAL A 629 8.66 6.13 16.13
C VAL A 629 9.86 7.05 16.09
N ASP A 630 10.00 7.90 17.09
CA ASP A 630 10.98 8.99 17.12
C ASP A 630 12.42 8.50 16.96
N LEU A 631 13.24 9.27 16.24
CA LEU A 631 14.65 8.99 15.96
C LEU A 631 15.46 8.59 17.22
N SER A 632 15.08 9.09 18.40
CA SER A 632 15.79 8.77 19.65
C SER A 632 15.83 7.26 19.93
N GLN A 633 14.85 6.49 19.47
CA GLN A 633 14.78 5.04 19.64
C GLN A 633 15.98 4.34 18.97
N GLY A 634 16.27 4.70 17.74
CA GLY A 634 17.42 4.18 17.00
C GLY A 634 18.76 4.62 17.62
N LEU A 635 18.85 5.89 18.06
CA LEU A 635 20.07 6.43 18.70
C LEU A 635 20.36 5.74 20.02
N GLN A 636 19.37 5.48 20.85
CA GLN A 636 19.48 4.74 22.12
C GLN A 636 19.98 3.31 21.87
N ALA A 637 19.37 2.59 20.93
CA ALA A 637 19.75 1.22 20.58
C ALA A 637 21.18 1.15 20.04
N PHE A 638 21.57 2.05 19.14
CA PHE A 638 22.94 2.12 18.61
C PHE A 638 23.96 2.39 19.69
N THR A 639 23.68 3.33 20.58
CA THR A 639 24.56 3.65 21.72
C THR A 639 24.74 2.43 22.62
N ALA A 640 23.65 1.73 22.97
CA ALA A 640 23.70 0.54 23.82
C ALA A 640 24.57 -0.57 23.21
N LEU A 641 24.40 -0.88 21.93
CA LEU A 641 25.19 -1.86 21.20
C LEU A 641 26.68 -1.48 21.16
N ARG A 642 27.00 -0.25 20.79
CA ARG A 642 28.38 0.21 20.65
C ARG A 642 29.12 0.26 21.99
N ARG A 643 28.45 0.67 23.07
CA ARG A 643 29.03 0.68 24.44
C ARG A 643 29.37 -0.73 24.93
N GLN A 644 28.66 -1.73 24.47
CA GLN A 644 28.92 -3.15 24.80
C GLN A 644 29.88 -3.84 23.84
N GLY A 645 30.46 -3.11 22.87
CA GLY A 645 31.38 -3.67 21.88
C GLY A 645 30.71 -4.55 20.80
N VAL A 646 29.38 -4.55 20.73
CA VAL A 646 28.63 -5.29 19.71
C VAL A 646 28.82 -4.63 18.34
N PRO A 647 29.12 -5.38 17.27
CA PRO A 647 29.19 -4.83 15.93
C PRO A 647 27.86 -4.21 15.54
N ALA A 648 27.81 -2.92 15.30
CA ALA A 648 26.61 -2.22 14.89
C ALA A 648 26.92 -1.14 13.85
N ARG A 649 25.98 -0.92 12.92
CA ARG A 649 25.98 0.17 11.95
C ARG A 649 24.68 0.94 12.09
N PHE A 650 24.73 2.26 11.95
CA PHE A 650 23.57 3.15 11.93
C PHE A 650 23.47 3.81 10.55
N VAL A 651 22.33 3.66 9.87
CA VAL A 651 22.00 4.35 8.63
C VAL A 651 20.95 5.40 8.96
N TYR A 652 21.30 6.66 8.77
CA TYR A 652 20.47 7.80 9.11
C TYR A 652 20.04 8.54 7.86
N PHE A 653 18.72 8.75 7.71
CA PHE A 653 18.16 9.54 6.63
C PHE A 653 17.64 10.89 7.15
N PRO A 654 18.28 12.03 6.82
CA PRO A 654 17.90 13.34 7.34
C PRO A 654 16.61 13.90 6.73
N ASP A 655 16.14 13.34 5.64
CA ASP A 655 15.06 13.86 4.80
C ASP A 655 13.95 12.84 4.52
N GLU A 656 13.88 11.77 5.30
CA GLU A 656 12.81 10.76 5.26
C GLU A 656 12.02 10.74 6.59
N GLY A 657 10.77 10.25 6.51
CA GLY A 657 9.93 9.96 7.67
C GLY A 657 10.03 8.49 8.09
N HIS A 658 8.93 7.95 8.65
CA HIS A 658 8.82 6.53 9.03
C HIS A 658 9.04 5.58 7.85
N TRP A 659 8.88 6.05 6.63
CA TRP A 659 9.11 5.30 5.40
C TRP A 659 10.21 5.94 4.54
N VAL A 660 11.17 5.13 4.08
CA VAL A 660 12.16 5.55 3.10
C VAL A 660 11.56 5.43 1.70
N VAL A 661 11.19 6.56 1.10
CA VAL A 661 10.41 6.60 -0.15
C VAL A 661 11.16 7.23 -1.33
N LYS A 662 12.12 8.12 -1.08
CA LYS A 662 12.89 8.77 -2.14
C LYS A 662 13.78 7.76 -2.87
N ALA A 663 13.77 7.78 -4.19
CA ALA A 663 14.42 6.77 -5.03
C ALA A 663 15.91 6.54 -4.71
N ARG A 664 16.67 7.63 -4.47
CA ARG A 664 18.10 7.54 -4.10
C ARG A 664 18.30 6.96 -2.70
N ASN A 665 17.44 7.34 -1.75
CA ASN A 665 17.49 6.82 -0.38
C ASN A 665 17.13 5.33 -0.34
N ARG A 666 16.16 4.87 -1.15
CA ARG A 666 15.85 3.45 -1.33
C ARG A 666 17.05 2.65 -1.85
N ARG A 667 17.88 3.21 -2.76
CA ARG A 667 19.12 2.58 -3.21
C ARG A 667 20.11 2.39 -2.07
N VAL A 668 20.31 3.42 -1.25
CA VAL A 668 21.19 3.33 -0.06
C VAL A 668 20.64 2.28 0.91
N TRP A 669 19.35 2.31 1.19
CA TRP A 669 18.69 1.35 2.08
C TRP A 669 18.93 -0.10 1.63
N TRP A 670 18.65 -0.42 0.37
CA TRP A 670 18.86 -1.76 -0.17
C TRP A 670 20.33 -2.19 -0.19
N THR A 671 21.23 -1.26 -0.52
CA THR A 671 22.68 -1.52 -0.51
C THR A 671 23.17 -1.90 0.89
N GLU A 672 22.77 -1.14 1.90
CA GLU A 672 23.20 -1.38 3.28
C GLU A 672 22.57 -2.64 3.88
N VAL A 673 21.28 -2.86 3.63
CA VAL A 673 20.55 -4.03 4.14
C VAL A 673 21.08 -5.32 3.52
N LEU A 674 21.18 -5.39 2.20
CA LEU A 674 21.70 -6.61 1.52
C LEU A 674 23.17 -6.81 1.82
N GLY A 675 23.96 -5.75 1.89
CA GLY A 675 25.38 -5.84 2.27
C GLY A 675 25.60 -6.33 3.70
N TRP A 676 24.68 -5.96 4.64
CA TRP A 676 24.72 -6.48 6.01
C TRP A 676 24.38 -7.96 6.07
N LEU A 677 23.34 -8.40 5.37
CA LEU A 677 22.98 -9.82 5.27
C LEU A 677 24.11 -10.64 4.63
N GLU A 678 24.69 -10.15 3.55
CA GLU A 678 25.81 -10.85 2.86
C GLU A 678 27.02 -11.05 3.80
N LYS A 679 27.39 -10.00 4.52
CA LYS A 679 28.51 -10.03 5.46
C LYS A 679 28.39 -11.13 6.52
N TYR A 680 27.19 -11.42 7.00
CA TYR A 680 27.00 -12.34 8.13
C TYR A 680 26.36 -13.69 7.76
N LEU A 681 25.75 -13.81 6.59
CA LEU A 681 25.06 -15.02 6.17
C LEU A 681 25.79 -15.79 5.07
N LYS A 682 26.73 -15.15 4.34
CA LYS A 682 27.47 -15.81 3.25
C LYS A 682 28.95 -16.10 3.57
N GLN A 683 29.36 -15.79 4.78
CA GLN A 683 30.74 -16.13 5.27
C GLN A 683 30.83 -17.53 5.81
#